data_2a1a84ed5eb0269440e97155e53a132f
#
_entry.id   2a1a84ed5eb0269440e97155e53a132f
#
_cell.length_a   1.000
_cell.length_b   1.000
_cell.length_c   1.000
_cell.angle_alpha   90.00
_cell.angle_beta   90.00
_cell.angle_gamma   90.00
#
_symmetry.space_group_name_H-M   'P 1'
#
loop_
_entity.id
_entity.type
_entity.pdbx_description
1 polymer ?
#
loop_
_entity_poly.entity_id
_entity_poly.type
_entity_poly.pdbx_seq_one_letter_code
_entity_poly.pdbx_strand_id
1 'polypeptide(L)'
;MKTGTATVKARIAKKTLTCKVTVKSPGMSVKKAVLYVKGKSLQLKVNGVSGKTVWSSANKKIVKVSSKGKITAVKTGTTVVKAKIGKKVYTCKVTVKNPYLSAKSLKFVWGTANTSRKLSIKGDVIKTASSSNTKVAKVKKDGTVSVTGTGTCTVTFKDSKKRTYRCKITVVKPTLKNQKATLEEGESIQLGFKEKGVKVSWSSADQKIATVTKTGVVQAVGEGNTSIVAKVKGIKIFARIFVTKKYVQDSGHEYTRGEWVKLLLDKVGCKYEEQFDSKNYYYADTRENENGIAAEIAKTMGIIPDETDEQDVPYFYPDEYATREFAAYTAVMLMGYETTDEEPTCADAAQIRYKNVVAIALKKNMLSLNGDTFEPEKAINGNDAAQILKAIDQITEDSVIDENYDSKVTYATNVVEVKDTSKNIYNVVQNSDGTYTITVKDGNAYKNLETGKVVLFSAKEMGTDTDIALKVQNITKDGLGRLIIKAGKPDDISEVYKSIDFEGAGIADPENMQVTAEGVQYEYIPENSSEVPAGGLTLGGSIPVPGKLKFDLNHKFNDKVKLSGSVAVTIPDVSCKLDAGFSWGKIEVRHFIASVTGKADFEGGLYISGVNSEQQIKHASGTMETVSDVLELGRVPIKLGTTGLSADLVVSLFYDVSGQFVVKYSVEATGGYEFKDGNGRFIHDFSQTLTPVTIEGSAKCGLQFGLNLTA
;
A
#
# COMPACT_ATOMS: atom_id res chain seq x y z
N MET A 1 -50.84 53.25 26.49
CA MET A 1 -49.56 53.81 26.02
C MET A 1 -49.06 52.95 24.88
N LYS A 2 -48.67 53.56 23.75
CA LYS A 2 -47.99 52.87 22.64
C LYS A 2 -46.48 52.67 22.97
N THR A 3 -45.90 51.63 22.51
CA THR A 3 -44.44 51.45 22.62
C THR A 3 -43.67 52.32 21.68
N GLY A 4 -42.58 52.88 22.11
CA GLY A 4 -41.78 53.83 21.33
C GLY A 4 -40.81 54.60 22.19
N THR A 5 -40.03 55.42 21.55
CA THR A 5 -39.10 56.34 22.23
C THR A 5 -39.54 57.77 21.97
N ALA A 6 -39.74 58.52 23.05
CA ALA A 6 -40.06 59.98 22.99
C ALA A 6 -38.93 60.73 23.71
N THR A 7 -38.62 61.91 23.21
CA THR A 7 -37.72 62.83 23.89
C THR A 7 -38.56 63.96 24.55
N VAL A 8 -38.57 63.96 25.87
CA VAL A 8 -39.19 65.06 26.64
C VAL A 8 -38.15 66.18 26.76
N LYS A 9 -38.53 67.36 26.39
CA LYS A 9 -37.70 68.58 26.49
C LYS A 9 -38.25 69.51 27.53
N ALA A 10 -37.46 69.93 28.49
CA ALA A 10 -37.73 70.98 29.42
C ALA A 10 -36.83 72.17 29.10
N ARG A 11 -37.40 73.35 28.93
CA ARG A 11 -36.71 74.64 28.64
C ARG A 11 -36.76 75.54 29.87
N ILE A 12 -35.56 75.85 30.38
CA ILE A 12 -35.43 76.80 31.50
C ILE A 12 -34.48 77.91 31.03
N ALA A 13 -35.02 79.10 30.86
CA ALA A 13 -34.34 80.23 30.23
C ALA A 13 -33.77 79.83 28.82
N LYS A 14 -32.50 80.03 28.62
CA LYS A 14 -31.84 79.67 27.33
C LYS A 14 -31.34 78.21 27.26
N LYS A 15 -31.48 77.38 28.32
CA LYS A 15 -31.04 76.02 28.35
C LYS A 15 -32.16 75.02 28.10
N THR A 16 -31.96 74.08 27.19
CA THR A 16 -32.86 72.93 26.94
C THR A 16 -32.32 71.71 27.56
N LEU A 17 -33.03 71.09 28.50
CA LEU A 17 -32.75 69.81 29.06
C LEU A 17 -33.56 68.74 28.31
N THR A 18 -32.97 67.62 27.95
CA THR A 18 -33.64 66.55 27.24
C THR A 18 -33.63 65.27 28.06
N CYS A 19 -34.76 64.58 28.13
CA CYS A 19 -34.91 63.26 28.73
C CYS A 19 -35.45 62.28 27.67
N LYS A 20 -34.75 61.28 27.36
CA LYS A 20 -35.20 60.25 26.43
C LYS A 20 -35.99 59.17 27.18
N VAL A 21 -37.28 59.11 26.96
CA VAL A 21 -38.19 58.14 27.57
C VAL A 21 -38.50 57.06 26.59
N THR A 22 -38.19 55.83 26.95
CA THR A 22 -38.48 54.65 26.12
C THR A 22 -39.54 53.80 26.80
N VAL A 23 -40.67 53.62 26.15
CA VAL A 23 -41.80 52.79 26.57
C VAL A 23 -41.62 51.41 25.87
N LYS A 24 -41.39 50.36 26.64
CA LYS A 24 -41.26 48.99 26.15
C LYS A 24 -42.50 48.17 26.49
N SER A 25 -42.88 47.23 25.60
CA SER A 25 -43.93 46.25 25.94
C SER A 25 -43.50 45.36 27.09
N PRO A 26 -44.39 45.08 28.04
CA PRO A 26 -44.14 44.07 29.05
C PRO A 26 -43.90 42.71 28.41
N GLY A 27 -42.95 41.98 28.95
CA GLY A 27 -42.65 40.69 28.38
C GLY A 27 -41.81 39.78 29.29
N MET A 28 -41.77 38.51 28.92
CA MET A 28 -40.91 37.56 29.58
C MET A 28 -39.44 37.93 29.36
N SER A 29 -38.61 37.92 30.38
CA SER A 29 -37.17 38.20 30.30
C SER A 29 -36.45 37.33 29.28
N VAL A 30 -36.92 36.09 29.04
CA VAL A 30 -36.42 35.11 28.08
C VAL A 30 -37.63 34.42 27.44
N LYS A 31 -37.82 34.58 26.12
CA LYS A 31 -38.93 33.97 25.38
C LYS A 31 -38.65 32.51 25.02
N LYS A 32 -37.38 32.12 24.85
CA LYS A 32 -36.90 30.75 24.58
C LYS A 32 -35.69 30.44 25.47
N ALA A 33 -35.67 29.31 26.16
CA ALA A 33 -34.57 28.90 27.03
C ALA A 33 -34.16 27.46 26.73
N VAL A 34 -32.87 27.17 26.84
CA VAL A 34 -32.33 25.81 26.82
C VAL A 34 -31.75 25.52 28.20
N LEU A 35 -32.23 24.44 28.82
CA LEU A 35 -31.71 23.90 30.08
C LEU A 35 -31.11 22.50 29.82
N TYR A 36 -30.33 22.06 30.77
CA TYR A 36 -29.75 20.72 30.73
C TYR A 36 -30.16 19.92 31.95
N VAL A 37 -30.41 18.62 31.77
CA VAL A 37 -30.78 17.69 32.87
C VAL A 37 -29.70 17.70 33.97
N LYS A 38 -30.11 17.97 35.21
CA LYS A 38 -29.20 18.16 36.36
C LYS A 38 -28.19 19.29 36.18
N GLY A 39 -28.46 20.24 35.25
CA GLY A 39 -27.66 21.44 35.01
C GLY A 39 -28.11 22.62 35.89
N LYS A 40 -27.57 23.82 35.59
CA LYS A 40 -27.92 25.05 36.29
C LYS A 40 -29.38 25.41 36.02
N SER A 41 -30.09 25.92 37.07
CA SER A 41 -31.40 26.53 36.92
C SER A 41 -31.33 27.93 36.32
N LEU A 42 -32.41 28.40 35.74
CA LEU A 42 -32.53 29.74 35.15
C LEU A 42 -33.62 30.54 35.86
N GLN A 43 -33.33 31.78 36.20
CA GLN A 43 -34.31 32.70 36.77
C GLN A 43 -35.04 33.40 35.63
N LEU A 44 -36.36 33.22 35.54
CA LEU A 44 -37.24 33.98 34.69
C LEU A 44 -37.84 35.15 35.45
N LYS A 45 -38.09 36.27 34.74
CA LYS A 45 -38.77 37.47 35.23
C LYS A 45 -39.74 37.96 34.17
N VAL A 46 -40.74 38.69 34.56
CA VAL A 46 -41.58 39.48 33.64
C VAL A 46 -41.17 40.92 33.81
N ASN A 47 -40.72 41.56 32.73
CA ASN A 47 -40.25 42.95 32.75
C ASN A 47 -41.41 43.89 32.35
N GLY A 48 -41.41 45.12 32.87
CA GLY A 48 -42.35 46.19 32.47
C GLY A 48 -43.76 46.05 33.04
N VAL A 49 -43.93 45.14 34.03
CA VAL A 49 -45.21 45.03 34.75
C VAL A 49 -44.95 44.67 36.21
N SER A 50 -45.71 45.27 37.13
CA SER A 50 -45.71 44.97 38.56
C SER A 50 -46.97 44.14 38.93
N GLY A 51 -46.89 43.37 40.00
CA GLY A 51 -48.01 42.60 40.49
C GLY A 51 -47.66 41.16 40.90
N LYS A 52 -48.54 40.49 41.61
CA LYS A 52 -48.38 39.10 42.02
C LYS A 52 -48.31 38.22 40.79
N THR A 53 -47.18 37.56 40.60
CA THR A 53 -46.95 36.64 39.50
C THR A 53 -47.22 35.21 39.89
N VAL A 54 -48.10 34.54 39.15
CA VAL A 54 -48.36 33.09 39.33
C VAL A 54 -47.63 32.35 38.22
N TRP A 55 -46.68 31.51 38.61
CA TRP A 55 -45.86 30.70 37.73
C TRP A 55 -46.43 29.29 37.56
N SER A 56 -46.43 28.76 36.36
CA SER A 56 -46.80 27.38 36.06
C SER A 56 -45.96 26.79 34.92
N SER A 57 -45.80 25.48 34.94
CA SER A 57 -45.19 24.74 33.85
C SER A 57 -46.26 23.83 33.23
N ALA A 58 -46.38 23.88 31.90
CA ALA A 58 -47.30 23.01 31.17
C ALA A 58 -46.96 21.51 31.31
N ASN A 59 -45.67 21.19 31.56
CA ASN A 59 -45.26 19.81 31.92
C ASN A 59 -44.17 19.83 32.99
N LYS A 60 -44.61 19.57 34.23
CA LYS A 60 -43.75 19.54 35.41
C LYS A 60 -42.74 18.34 35.39
N LYS A 61 -43.01 17.30 34.61
CA LYS A 61 -42.07 16.17 34.38
C LYS A 61 -40.87 16.58 33.53
N ILE A 62 -40.98 17.68 32.74
CA ILE A 62 -39.89 18.22 31.91
C ILE A 62 -39.18 19.37 32.64
N VAL A 63 -39.95 20.36 33.15
CA VAL A 63 -39.44 21.56 33.85
C VAL A 63 -40.30 21.85 35.06
N LYS A 64 -39.68 22.02 36.23
CA LYS A 64 -40.31 22.61 37.42
C LYS A 64 -40.02 24.11 37.46
N VAL A 65 -41.00 24.88 37.92
CA VAL A 65 -40.86 26.31 38.17
C VAL A 65 -41.28 26.64 39.64
N SER A 66 -40.46 27.43 40.32
CA SER A 66 -40.76 27.89 41.67
C SER A 66 -41.72 29.09 41.67
N SER A 67 -42.31 29.42 42.82
CA SER A 67 -43.13 30.60 43.02
C SER A 67 -42.40 31.92 42.66
N LYS A 68 -41.06 31.93 42.73
CA LYS A 68 -40.23 33.09 42.37
C LYS A 68 -39.76 33.05 40.88
N GLY A 69 -40.27 32.11 40.04
CA GLY A 69 -39.93 32.03 38.60
C GLY A 69 -38.59 31.34 38.30
N LYS A 70 -37.96 30.66 39.25
CA LYS A 70 -36.77 29.87 39.03
C LYS A 70 -37.15 28.52 38.37
N ILE A 71 -36.68 28.28 37.13
CA ILE A 71 -36.93 27.07 36.39
C ILE A 71 -35.77 26.07 36.53
N THR A 72 -36.13 24.78 36.72
CA THR A 72 -35.18 23.68 36.88
C THR A 72 -35.57 22.54 35.95
N ALA A 73 -34.58 22.02 35.21
CA ALA A 73 -34.74 20.90 34.32
C ALA A 73 -34.94 19.58 35.10
N VAL A 74 -35.90 18.77 34.67
CA VAL A 74 -36.19 17.43 35.26
C VAL A 74 -35.84 16.32 34.29
N LYS A 75 -36.43 16.33 33.08
CA LYS A 75 -36.26 15.34 32.01
C LYS A 75 -36.13 16.03 30.65
N THR A 76 -35.49 15.39 29.70
CA THR A 76 -35.41 15.87 28.32
C THR A 76 -36.79 16.06 27.70
N GLY A 77 -36.92 17.09 26.88
CA GLY A 77 -38.17 17.45 26.19
C GLY A 77 -38.34 18.92 26.06
N THR A 78 -39.49 19.35 25.53
CA THR A 78 -39.86 20.75 25.37
C THR A 78 -41.18 21.00 26.09
N THR A 79 -41.25 22.13 26.83
CA THR A 79 -42.46 22.56 27.53
C THR A 79 -42.54 24.10 27.53
N VAL A 80 -43.69 24.62 27.94
CA VAL A 80 -43.91 26.05 28.09
C VAL A 80 -44.07 26.38 29.57
N VAL A 81 -43.29 27.34 30.04
CA VAL A 81 -43.49 27.98 31.37
C VAL A 81 -44.29 29.24 31.16
N LYS A 82 -45.32 29.42 31.99
CA LYS A 82 -46.25 30.53 31.96
C LYS A 82 -46.12 31.34 33.26
N ALA A 83 -46.18 32.66 33.10
CA ALA A 83 -46.28 33.65 34.15
C ALA A 83 -47.58 34.45 34.00
N LYS A 84 -48.55 34.31 34.92
CA LYS A 84 -49.81 35.01 34.89
C LYS A 84 -49.74 36.20 35.89
N ILE A 85 -49.99 37.38 35.37
CA ILE A 85 -50.10 38.64 36.17
C ILE A 85 -51.41 39.25 35.82
N GLY A 86 -52.36 39.30 36.80
CA GLY A 86 -53.75 39.70 36.54
C GLY A 86 -54.38 38.81 35.43
N LYS A 87 -54.96 39.43 34.40
CA LYS A 87 -55.53 38.74 33.24
C LYS A 87 -54.48 38.33 32.13
N LYS A 88 -53.24 38.86 32.16
CA LYS A 88 -52.21 38.64 31.14
C LYS A 88 -51.33 37.45 31.43
N VAL A 89 -51.01 36.68 30.38
CA VAL A 89 -50.12 35.50 30.44
C VAL A 89 -48.90 35.74 29.57
N TYR A 90 -47.71 35.56 30.13
CA TYR A 90 -46.41 35.62 29.44
C TYR A 90 -45.81 34.22 29.39
N THR A 91 -45.20 33.86 28.27
CA THR A 91 -44.73 32.52 28.06
C THR A 91 -43.24 32.45 27.73
N CYS A 92 -42.59 31.37 28.19
CA CYS A 92 -41.24 31.00 27.80
C CYS A 92 -41.25 29.54 27.32
N LYS A 93 -40.81 29.29 26.07
CA LYS A 93 -40.60 27.93 25.57
C LYS A 93 -39.28 27.42 26.11
N VAL A 94 -39.30 26.33 26.88
CA VAL A 94 -38.11 25.75 27.52
C VAL A 94 -37.84 24.37 26.92
N THR A 95 -36.65 24.22 26.31
CA THR A 95 -36.15 22.91 25.82
C THR A 95 -35.10 22.38 26.78
N VAL A 96 -35.28 21.17 27.26
CA VAL A 96 -34.32 20.45 28.12
C VAL A 96 -33.59 19.40 27.31
N LYS A 97 -32.26 19.44 27.33
CA LYS A 97 -31.35 18.51 26.66
C LYS A 97 -30.49 17.76 27.69
N ASN A 98 -29.97 16.57 27.31
CA ASN A 98 -28.87 15.99 28.06
C ASN A 98 -27.60 16.80 27.80
N PRO A 99 -26.71 16.95 28.77
CA PRO A 99 -25.39 17.50 28.51
C PRO A 99 -24.64 16.69 27.47
N TYR A 100 -23.87 17.36 26.65
CA TYR A 100 -23.10 16.70 25.59
C TYR A 100 -21.75 17.39 25.38
N LEU A 101 -20.80 16.63 24.84
CA LEU A 101 -19.47 17.13 24.47
C LEU A 101 -19.58 17.92 23.17
N SER A 102 -18.83 19.03 23.07
CA SER A 102 -18.85 19.94 21.90
C SER A 102 -18.41 19.29 20.59
N ALA A 103 -17.64 18.20 20.65
CA ALA A 103 -17.32 17.34 19.51
C ALA A 103 -17.11 15.88 19.96
N LYS A 104 -17.55 14.93 19.13
CA LYS A 104 -17.34 13.49 19.33
C LYS A 104 -16.06 12.98 18.66
N SER A 105 -15.55 13.70 17.68
CA SER A 105 -14.30 13.41 16.98
C SER A 105 -13.58 14.70 16.59
N LEU A 106 -12.25 14.66 16.54
CA LEU A 106 -11.38 15.70 16.02
C LEU A 106 -10.33 15.05 15.12
N LYS A 107 -10.10 15.67 13.97
CA LYS A 107 -9.00 15.30 13.06
C LYS A 107 -7.99 16.44 13.01
N PHE A 108 -6.73 16.09 13.13
CA PHE A 108 -5.58 16.99 13.01
C PHE A 108 -4.63 16.47 11.94
N VAL A 109 -3.86 17.38 11.37
CA VAL A 109 -2.75 17.04 10.48
C VAL A 109 -1.46 17.41 11.18
N TRP A 110 -0.53 16.45 11.27
CA TRP A 110 0.77 16.63 11.92
C TRP A 110 1.60 17.67 11.18
N GLY A 111 2.34 18.49 11.92
CA GLY A 111 3.20 19.50 11.32
C GLY A 111 2.53 20.82 10.92
N THR A 112 1.20 20.92 10.96
CA THR A 112 0.49 22.18 10.73
C THR A 112 0.47 23.05 11.99
N ALA A 113 0.03 24.30 11.86
CA ALA A 113 -0.16 25.23 12.99
C ALA A 113 -1.32 24.80 13.91
N ASN A 114 -2.29 24.04 13.39
CA ASN A 114 -3.46 23.58 14.16
C ASN A 114 -3.12 22.38 15.04
N THR A 115 -2.49 22.61 16.18
CA THR A 115 -1.99 21.59 17.10
C THR A 115 -2.85 21.38 18.34
N SER A 116 -3.89 22.19 18.54
CA SER A 116 -4.74 22.07 19.72
C SER A 116 -6.17 22.55 19.47
N ARG A 117 -7.10 21.99 20.24
CA ARG A 117 -8.51 22.43 20.24
C ARG A 117 -9.13 22.27 21.62
N LYS A 118 -9.88 23.28 22.04
CA LYS A 118 -10.62 23.26 23.31
C LYS A 118 -11.97 22.62 23.13
N LEU A 119 -12.27 21.58 23.90
CA LEU A 119 -13.55 20.93 24.04
C LEU A 119 -14.27 21.42 25.29
N SER A 120 -15.58 21.42 25.27
CA SER A 120 -16.43 21.78 26.41
C SER A 120 -17.61 20.84 26.52
N ILE A 121 -18.09 20.62 27.73
CA ILE A 121 -19.36 19.94 27.97
C ILE A 121 -20.44 21.00 28.04
N LYS A 122 -21.34 21.00 27.05
CA LYS A 122 -22.52 21.89 27.06
C LYS A 122 -23.48 21.45 28.15
N GLY A 123 -23.73 22.33 29.11
CA GLY A 123 -24.63 22.07 30.24
C GLY A 123 -23.97 21.60 31.53
N ASP A 124 -22.67 21.37 31.53
CA ASP A 124 -21.90 21.10 32.75
C ASP A 124 -20.44 21.53 32.57
N VAL A 125 -19.61 21.30 33.58
CA VAL A 125 -18.17 21.61 33.59
C VAL A 125 -17.36 20.32 33.58
N ILE A 126 -16.20 20.35 32.90
CA ILE A 126 -15.24 19.27 32.94
C ILE A 126 -14.60 19.22 34.33
N LYS A 127 -14.58 18.06 34.96
CA LYS A 127 -13.91 17.81 36.25
C LYS A 127 -12.62 17.01 36.06
N THR A 128 -12.67 15.98 35.21
CA THR A 128 -11.48 15.18 34.89
C THR A 128 -11.36 15.01 33.37
N ALA A 129 -10.12 14.87 32.91
CA ALA A 129 -9.79 14.59 31.53
C ALA A 129 -8.62 13.60 31.47
N SER A 130 -8.69 12.65 30.59
CA SER A 130 -7.63 11.66 30.33
C SER A 130 -7.54 11.33 28.85
N SER A 131 -6.37 10.88 28.41
CA SER A 131 -6.13 10.38 27.07
C SER A 131 -5.75 8.90 27.15
N SER A 132 -6.26 8.08 26.22
CA SER A 132 -5.88 6.67 26.12
C SER A 132 -4.46 6.49 25.56
N ASN A 133 -3.94 7.49 24.84
CA ASN A 133 -2.56 7.48 24.34
C ASN A 133 -1.99 8.92 24.32
N THR A 134 -1.12 9.21 25.28
CA THR A 134 -0.48 10.54 25.42
C THR A 134 0.62 10.80 24.38
N LYS A 135 1.10 9.76 23.66
CA LYS A 135 2.01 9.92 22.52
C LYS A 135 1.28 10.48 21.29
N VAL A 136 -0.04 10.32 21.20
CA VAL A 136 -0.88 10.88 20.13
C VAL A 136 -1.46 12.23 20.51
N ALA A 137 -2.10 12.33 21.68
CA ALA A 137 -2.66 13.59 22.17
C ALA A 137 -2.68 13.65 23.70
N LYS A 138 -2.37 14.83 24.26
CA LYS A 138 -2.55 15.19 25.66
C LYS A 138 -3.83 16.00 25.83
N VAL A 139 -4.46 15.91 26.98
CA VAL A 139 -5.66 16.67 27.31
C VAL A 139 -5.54 17.31 28.68
N LYS A 140 -5.92 18.60 28.79
CA LYS A 140 -5.95 19.35 30.06
C LYS A 140 -7.35 19.33 30.66
N LYS A 141 -7.45 19.58 31.98
CA LYS A 141 -8.71 19.69 32.73
C LYS A 141 -9.61 20.83 32.22
N ASP A 142 -9.05 21.84 31.56
CA ASP A 142 -9.82 22.93 30.95
C ASP A 142 -10.49 22.54 29.64
N GLY A 143 -10.28 21.31 29.16
CA GLY A 143 -10.81 20.76 27.91
C GLY A 143 -9.89 20.94 26.71
N THR A 144 -8.69 21.49 26.87
CA THR A 144 -7.76 21.68 25.77
C THR A 144 -7.10 20.34 25.43
N VAL A 145 -7.33 19.88 24.20
CA VAL A 145 -6.66 18.73 23.57
C VAL A 145 -5.52 19.26 22.73
N SER A 146 -4.30 18.76 22.95
CA SER A 146 -3.11 19.13 22.19
C SER A 146 -2.47 17.86 21.61
N VAL A 147 -2.15 17.87 20.31
CA VAL A 147 -1.54 16.74 19.62
C VAL A 147 -0.04 16.67 19.90
N THR A 148 0.46 15.46 20.07
CA THR A 148 1.87 15.15 20.40
C THR A 148 2.54 14.23 19.41
N GLY A 149 1.78 13.52 18.58
CA GLY A 149 2.25 12.60 17.53
C GLY A 149 1.11 12.16 16.63
N THR A 150 1.42 11.39 15.60
CA THR A 150 0.44 10.79 14.69
C THR A 150 -0.24 9.58 15.30
N GLY A 151 -1.39 9.20 14.77
CA GLY A 151 -2.17 8.05 15.21
C GLY A 151 -3.56 8.39 15.72
N THR A 152 -4.17 7.46 16.42
CA THR A 152 -5.53 7.61 16.97
C THR A 152 -5.54 7.38 18.47
N CYS A 153 -6.26 8.20 19.21
CA CYS A 153 -6.54 7.99 20.61
C CYS A 153 -7.94 8.47 20.99
N THR A 154 -8.40 8.08 22.19
CA THR A 154 -9.66 8.56 22.75
C THR A 154 -9.37 9.44 23.96
N VAL A 155 -9.82 10.70 23.92
CA VAL A 155 -9.85 11.54 25.10
C VAL A 155 -11.20 11.36 25.84
N THR A 156 -11.12 11.19 27.14
CA THR A 156 -12.27 10.93 28.01
C THR A 156 -12.40 12.06 29.01
N PHE A 157 -13.60 12.62 29.12
CA PHE A 157 -13.95 13.66 30.09
C PHE A 157 -15.02 13.14 31.06
N LYS A 158 -14.93 13.53 32.32
CA LYS A 158 -16.03 13.39 33.27
C LYS A 158 -16.48 14.77 33.76
N ASP A 159 -17.78 14.93 33.86
CA ASP A 159 -18.40 16.18 34.37
C ASP A 159 -18.57 16.19 35.89
N SER A 160 -19.24 17.22 36.42
CA SER A 160 -19.50 17.38 37.86
C SER A 160 -20.37 16.27 38.45
N LYS A 161 -21.07 15.52 37.62
CA LYS A 161 -21.95 14.40 38.00
C LYS A 161 -21.34 13.03 37.62
N LYS A 162 -20.04 12.96 37.37
CA LYS A 162 -19.28 11.75 36.99
C LYS A 162 -19.74 11.10 35.67
N ARG A 163 -20.55 11.80 34.82
CA ARG A 163 -20.94 11.30 33.50
C ARG A 163 -19.74 11.35 32.56
N THR A 164 -19.58 10.30 31.75
CA THR A 164 -18.43 10.12 30.86
C THR A 164 -18.75 10.54 29.44
N TYR A 165 -17.84 11.30 28.82
CA TYR A 165 -17.90 11.77 27.44
C TYR A 165 -16.59 11.40 26.76
N ARG A 166 -16.67 10.88 25.53
CA ARG A 166 -15.50 10.46 24.75
C ARG A 166 -15.43 11.24 23.45
N CYS A 167 -14.20 11.57 23.03
CA CYS A 167 -13.91 12.17 21.74
C CYS A 167 -12.76 11.39 21.09
N LYS A 168 -12.98 10.89 19.87
CA LYS A 168 -11.93 10.25 19.06
C LYS A 168 -11.02 11.36 18.51
N ILE A 169 -9.72 11.23 18.75
CA ILE A 169 -8.71 12.12 18.17
C ILE A 169 -7.96 11.29 17.11
N THR A 170 -7.91 11.82 15.91
CA THR A 170 -7.11 11.25 14.81
C THR A 170 -6.11 12.28 14.34
N VAL A 171 -4.82 11.94 14.38
CA VAL A 171 -3.74 12.79 13.89
C VAL A 171 -3.09 12.06 12.72
N VAL A 172 -3.26 12.60 11.51
CA VAL A 172 -2.72 12.01 10.29
C VAL A 172 -1.40 12.68 9.90
N LYS A 173 -0.57 11.98 9.15
CA LYS A 173 0.58 12.57 8.44
C LYS A 173 0.06 13.58 7.41
N PRO A 174 0.77 14.65 7.09
CA PRO A 174 0.44 15.49 5.94
C PRO A 174 0.69 14.70 4.65
N THR A 175 -0.07 15.01 3.60
CA THR A 175 -0.05 14.29 2.32
C THR A 175 0.71 15.11 1.28
N LEU A 176 1.75 14.55 0.66
CA LEU A 176 2.41 15.19 -0.48
C LEU A 176 1.43 15.33 -1.65
N LYS A 177 1.58 16.41 -2.43
CA LYS A 177 0.83 16.59 -3.69
C LYS A 177 1.28 15.58 -4.73
N ASN A 178 2.59 15.42 -4.84
CA ASN A 178 3.26 14.50 -5.74
C ASN A 178 4.09 13.53 -4.89
N GLN A 179 3.72 12.26 -4.87
CA GLN A 179 4.47 11.20 -4.19
C GLN A 179 5.48 10.54 -5.13
N LYS A 180 5.21 10.60 -6.45
CA LYS A 180 6.09 10.16 -7.53
C LYS A 180 6.15 11.26 -8.59
N ALA A 181 7.29 11.42 -9.24
CA ALA A 181 7.46 12.26 -10.41
C ALA A 181 8.61 11.77 -11.26
N THR A 182 8.39 11.72 -12.59
CA THR A 182 9.42 11.50 -13.60
C THR A 182 9.83 12.84 -14.16
N LEU A 183 11.12 13.07 -14.28
CA LEU A 183 11.72 14.29 -14.79
C LEU A 183 12.80 13.93 -15.82
N GLU A 184 12.91 14.64 -16.89
CA GLU A 184 14.11 14.60 -17.74
C GLU A 184 15.26 15.37 -17.07
N GLU A 185 16.51 14.99 -17.37
CA GLU A 185 17.68 15.74 -16.88
C GLU A 185 17.55 17.24 -17.20
N GLY A 186 17.78 18.07 -16.19
CA GLY A 186 17.60 19.52 -16.28
C GLY A 186 16.20 20.02 -15.94
N GLU A 187 15.19 19.18 -15.84
CA GLU A 187 13.85 19.58 -15.41
C GLU A 187 13.72 19.77 -13.91
N SER A 188 12.68 20.49 -13.52
CA SER A 188 12.38 20.76 -12.12
C SER A 188 10.92 20.58 -11.80
N ILE A 189 10.62 20.14 -10.55
CA ILE A 189 9.27 20.07 -10.02
C ILE A 189 9.20 20.71 -8.63
N GLN A 190 8.10 21.39 -8.34
CA GLN A 190 7.81 21.90 -7.00
C GLN A 190 7.05 20.85 -6.18
N LEU A 191 7.71 20.30 -5.17
CA LEU A 191 7.06 19.47 -4.16
C LEU A 191 6.37 20.33 -3.10
N GLY A 192 5.32 19.79 -2.50
CA GLY A 192 4.57 20.42 -1.43
C GLY A 192 3.48 19.53 -0.87
N PHE A 193 2.82 19.97 0.19
CA PHE A 193 1.74 19.24 0.84
C PHE A 193 0.38 19.72 0.37
N LYS A 194 -0.64 18.84 0.39
CA LYS A 194 -2.04 19.20 0.16
C LYS A 194 -2.54 20.13 1.26
N GLU A 195 -2.02 19.98 2.48
CA GLU A 195 -2.37 20.77 3.65
C GLU A 195 -1.51 22.03 3.74
N LYS A 196 -2.16 23.16 4.02
CA LYS A 196 -1.48 24.45 4.15
C LYS A 196 -0.69 24.55 5.48
N GLY A 197 0.44 25.24 5.45
CA GLY A 197 1.21 25.61 6.63
C GLY A 197 1.97 24.46 7.29
N VAL A 198 2.28 23.39 6.57
CA VAL A 198 3.16 22.33 7.02
C VAL A 198 4.59 22.87 7.08
N LYS A 199 5.23 22.77 8.25
CA LYS A 199 6.65 23.10 8.43
C LYS A 199 7.47 21.87 8.09
N VAL A 200 8.34 21.97 7.09
CA VAL A 200 9.10 20.87 6.51
C VAL A 200 10.56 21.28 6.29
N SER A 201 11.46 20.32 6.41
CA SER A 201 12.82 20.39 5.85
C SER A 201 12.96 19.29 4.79
N TRP A 202 13.60 19.65 3.69
CA TRP A 202 13.79 18.79 2.54
C TRP A 202 15.23 18.31 2.44
N SER A 203 15.44 17.08 1.98
CA SER A 203 16.73 16.53 1.59
C SER A 203 16.57 15.49 0.51
N SER A 204 17.57 15.32 -0.33
CA SER A 204 17.65 14.22 -1.29
C SER A 204 18.42 13.06 -0.68
N ALA A 205 18.03 11.84 -1.00
CA ALA A 205 18.78 10.63 -0.65
C ALA A 205 20.02 10.47 -1.55
N ASP A 206 19.90 10.84 -2.83
CA ASP A 206 21.03 10.91 -3.75
C ASP A 206 20.99 12.20 -4.56
N GLN A 207 22.00 13.06 -4.32
CA GLN A 207 22.12 14.36 -4.98
C GLN A 207 22.72 14.27 -6.40
N LYS A 208 23.30 13.13 -6.77
CA LYS A 208 23.80 12.91 -8.14
C LYS A 208 22.63 12.69 -9.11
N ILE A 209 21.51 12.17 -8.58
CA ILE A 209 20.29 11.93 -9.36
C ILE A 209 19.37 13.14 -9.31
N ALA A 210 19.05 13.65 -8.12
CA ALA A 210 18.23 14.84 -7.99
C ALA A 210 18.60 15.64 -6.73
N THR A 211 18.60 16.96 -6.83
CA THR A 211 18.76 17.88 -5.70
C THR A 211 17.43 18.47 -5.28
N VAL A 212 17.36 19.04 -4.06
CA VAL A 212 16.16 19.73 -3.59
C VAL A 212 16.51 20.98 -2.81
N THR A 213 15.79 22.07 -3.09
CA THR A 213 15.93 23.33 -2.38
C THR A 213 15.23 23.31 -1.02
N LYS A 214 15.53 24.29 -0.15
CA LYS A 214 14.82 24.50 1.12
C LYS A 214 13.32 24.75 0.95
N THR A 215 12.90 25.22 -0.23
CA THR A 215 11.49 25.48 -0.57
C THR A 215 10.81 24.28 -1.20
N GLY A 216 11.53 23.18 -1.48
CA GLY A 216 10.99 21.96 -2.05
C GLY A 216 10.97 21.94 -3.59
N VAL A 217 11.75 22.80 -4.26
CA VAL A 217 11.99 22.65 -5.71
C VAL A 217 13.02 21.54 -5.88
N VAL A 218 12.64 20.51 -6.60
CA VAL A 218 13.50 19.39 -6.99
C VAL A 218 14.06 19.68 -8.38
N GLN A 219 15.35 19.48 -8.55
CA GLN A 219 16.07 19.61 -9.82
C GLN A 219 16.63 18.24 -10.19
N ALA A 220 16.28 17.74 -11.37
CA ALA A 220 16.87 16.55 -11.99
C ALA A 220 18.32 16.82 -12.40
N VAL A 221 19.25 15.94 -12.04
CA VAL A 221 20.70 16.11 -12.23
C VAL A 221 21.28 15.01 -13.11
N GLY A 222 20.96 13.76 -12.85
CA GLY A 222 21.45 12.61 -13.61
C GLY A 222 20.47 11.45 -13.59
N GLU A 223 20.58 10.56 -14.58
CA GLU A 223 19.68 9.41 -14.75
C GLU A 223 19.67 8.50 -13.51
N GLY A 224 18.48 8.00 -13.17
CA GLY A 224 18.27 7.06 -12.06
C GLY A 224 17.04 7.39 -11.21
N ASN A 225 16.93 6.73 -10.09
CA ASN A 225 15.85 6.98 -9.13
C ASN A 225 16.39 7.36 -7.76
N THR A 226 15.71 8.28 -7.09
CA THR A 226 16.06 8.71 -5.74
C THR A 226 14.81 9.11 -4.95
N SER A 227 14.95 9.17 -3.63
CA SER A 227 13.89 9.66 -2.76
C SER A 227 14.18 11.05 -2.25
N ILE A 228 13.24 11.97 -2.41
CA ILE A 228 13.26 13.25 -1.70
C ILE A 228 12.54 13.09 -0.37
N VAL A 229 13.25 13.37 0.70
CA VAL A 229 12.79 13.20 2.08
C VAL A 229 12.27 14.52 2.62
N ALA A 230 10.97 14.55 2.93
CA ALA A 230 10.32 15.62 3.67
C ALA A 230 10.27 15.29 5.16
N LYS A 231 11.07 15.96 5.99
CA LYS A 231 11.04 15.77 7.44
C LYS A 231 10.10 16.78 8.10
N VAL A 232 9.00 16.28 8.69
CA VAL A 232 7.96 17.07 9.35
C VAL A 232 7.88 16.70 10.83
N LYS A 233 8.44 17.55 11.70
CA LYS A 233 8.49 17.30 13.15
C LYS A 233 8.96 15.87 13.51
N GLY A 234 10.04 15.42 12.87
CA GLY A 234 10.66 14.12 13.14
C GLY A 234 10.12 12.96 12.31
N ILE A 235 8.97 13.09 11.65
CA ILE A 235 8.44 12.09 10.72
C ILE A 235 9.04 12.34 9.33
N LYS A 236 9.50 11.28 8.68
CA LYS A 236 9.93 11.29 7.28
C LYS A 236 8.75 10.94 6.38
N ILE A 237 8.60 11.69 5.29
CA ILE A 237 7.64 11.46 4.22
C ILE A 237 8.44 11.51 2.93
N PHE A 238 8.22 10.57 2.02
CA PHE A 238 9.07 10.39 0.85
C PHE A 238 8.31 10.77 -0.41
N ALA A 239 9.02 11.39 -1.36
CA ALA A 239 8.61 11.53 -2.74
C ALA A 239 9.66 10.85 -3.60
N ARG A 240 9.26 9.88 -4.42
CA ARG A 240 10.15 9.21 -5.37
C ARG A 240 10.30 10.08 -6.61
N ILE A 241 11.55 10.33 -7.00
CA ILE A 241 11.91 11.04 -8.21
C ILE A 241 12.66 10.08 -9.11
N PHE A 242 12.16 9.95 -10.32
CA PHE A 242 12.76 9.20 -11.39
C PHE A 242 13.31 10.20 -12.40
N VAL A 243 14.59 10.11 -12.71
CA VAL A 243 15.24 11.00 -13.68
C VAL A 243 15.64 10.19 -14.91
N THR A 244 15.16 10.59 -16.06
CA THR A 244 15.45 9.99 -17.34
C THR A 244 16.43 10.87 -18.14
N LYS A 245 17.20 10.25 -19.03
CA LYS A 245 17.97 11.01 -20.02
C LYS A 245 17.04 11.82 -20.91
N LYS A 246 17.53 12.94 -21.36
CA LYS A 246 16.88 13.69 -22.43
C LYS A 246 17.22 13.02 -23.75
N TYR A 247 16.25 12.29 -24.32
CA TYR A 247 16.43 11.69 -25.64
C TYR A 247 16.28 12.74 -26.70
N VAL A 248 17.33 12.88 -27.52
CA VAL A 248 17.32 13.79 -28.69
C VAL A 248 16.48 13.14 -29.78
N GLN A 249 15.41 13.80 -30.18
CA GLN A 249 14.63 13.40 -31.34
C GLN A 249 15.37 13.80 -32.61
N ASP A 250 15.94 12.82 -33.30
CA ASP A 250 16.58 12.99 -34.58
C ASP A 250 15.92 12.10 -35.62
N SER A 251 15.09 12.70 -36.47
CA SER A 251 14.40 11.98 -37.56
C SER A 251 15.32 11.62 -38.74
N GLY A 252 16.51 12.14 -38.75
CA GLY A 252 17.49 11.90 -39.85
C GLY A 252 18.44 10.74 -39.58
N HIS A 253 18.55 10.26 -38.35
CA HIS A 253 19.38 9.10 -38.01
C HIS A 253 18.54 7.81 -38.05
N GLU A 254 18.93 6.88 -38.91
CA GLU A 254 18.37 5.51 -38.98
C GLU A 254 19.37 4.55 -38.33
N TYR A 255 18.89 3.70 -37.42
CA TYR A 255 19.74 2.77 -36.67
C TYR A 255 19.94 1.48 -37.45
N THR A 256 21.18 0.98 -37.44
CA THR A 256 21.42 -0.42 -37.84
C THR A 256 20.99 -1.40 -36.75
N ARG A 257 20.85 -2.67 -37.08
CA ARG A 257 20.46 -3.73 -36.11
C ARG A 257 21.48 -3.82 -34.97
N GLY A 258 22.78 -3.72 -35.29
CA GLY A 258 23.85 -3.70 -34.29
C GLY A 258 23.79 -2.51 -33.36
N GLU A 259 23.68 -1.30 -33.91
CA GLU A 259 23.55 -0.07 -33.12
C GLU A 259 22.31 -0.09 -32.22
N TRP A 260 21.18 -0.55 -32.75
CA TRP A 260 19.92 -0.61 -32.02
C TRP A 260 20.00 -1.56 -30.82
N VAL A 261 20.49 -2.78 -31.03
CA VAL A 261 20.61 -3.77 -29.94
C VAL A 261 21.58 -3.30 -28.87
N LYS A 262 22.73 -2.73 -29.28
CA LYS A 262 23.67 -2.12 -28.36
C LYS A 262 23.02 -1.02 -27.52
N LEU A 263 22.27 -0.11 -28.15
CA LEU A 263 21.55 0.96 -27.48
C LEU A 263 20.55 0.43 -26.44
N LEU A 264 19.83 -0.66 -26.76
CA LEU A 264 18.90 -1.30 -25.83
C LEU A 264 19.62 -1.92 -24.62
N LEU A 265 20.71 -2.63 -24.84
CA LEU A 265 21.48 -3.25 -23.74
C LEU A 265 22.15 -2.21 -22.86
N ASP A 266 22.69 -1.14 -23.45
CA ASP A 266 23.24 0.00 -22.71
C ASP A 266 22.13 0.67 -21.85
N LYS A 267 20.92 0.79 -22.41
CA LYS A 267 19.76 1.38 -21.70
C LYS A 267 19.39 0.65 -20.42
N VAL A 268 19.45 -0.68 -20.41
CA VAL A 268 19.15 -1.49 -19.21
C VAL A 268 20.40 -1.74 -18.35
N GLY A 269 21.54 -1.13 -18.67
CA GLY A 269 22.78 -1.26 -17.92
C GLY A 269 23.44 -2.63 -18.02
N CYS A 270 23.17 -3.37 -19.10
CA CYS A 270 23.76 -4.69 -19.31
C CYS A 270 25.27 -4.58 -19.56
N LYS A 271 26.06 -5.34 -18.81
CA LYS A 271 27.52 -5.40 -18.96
C LYS A 271 27.90 -6.53 -19.92
N TYR A 272 27.43 -6.44 -21.14
CA TYR A 272 27.56 -7.50 -22.15
C TYR A 272 29.02 -7.86 -22.47
N GLU A 273 29.95 -6.91 -22.45
CA GLU A 273 31.38 -7.15 -22.69
C GLU A 273 32.02 -8.05 -21.61
N GLU A 274 31.57 -7.92 -20.35
CA GLU A 274 32.06 -8.75 -19.23
C GLU A 274 31.46 -10.16 -19.25
N GLN A 275 30.34 -10.36 -19.94
CA GLN A 275 29.57 -11.61 -19.91
C GLN A 275 29.86 -12.50 -21.12
N PHE A 276 30.53 -11.98 -22.16
CA PHE A 276 30.70 -12.66 -23.42
C PHE A 276 31.92 -13.59 -23.41
N ASP A 277 31.72 -14.87 -23.83
CA ASP A 277 32.80 -15.79 -24.13
C ASP A 277 33.22 -15.67 -25.61
N SER A 278 34.33 -14.99 -25.86
CA SER A 278 34.85 -14.72 -27.22
C SER A 278 35.26 -15.98 -28.02
N LYS A 279 35.15 -17.16 -27.44
CA LYS A 279 35.39 -18.44 -28.14
C LYS A 279 34.13 -18.96 -28.83
N ASN A 280 32.96 -18.49 -28.45
CA ASN A 280 31.67 -19.07 -28.84
C ASN A 280 30.77 -17.99 -29.49
N TYR A 281 31.01 -17.65 -30.74
CA TYR A 281 30.10 -16.84 -31.56
C TYR A 281 28.99 -17.75 -32.13
N TYR A 282 27.75 -17.31 -31.98
CA TYR A 282 26.60 -17.99 -32.56
C TYR A 282 26.37 -17.56 -34.01
N TYR A 283 26.49 -16.25 -34.29
CA TYR A 283 26.27 -15.69 -35.61
C TYR A 283 27.57 -15.66 -36.44
N ALA A 284 27.46 -15.98 -37.74
CA ALA A 284 28.61 -16.02 -38.64
C ALA A 284 29.24 -14.67 -38.92
N ASP A 285 28.44 -13.58 -38.79
CA ASP A 285 28.78 -12.21 -39.22
C ASP A 285 29.05 -11.22 -38.09
N THR A 286 29.03 -11.67 -36.82
CA THR A 286 29.18 -10.75 -35.66
C THR A 286 30.62 -10.59 -35.18
N ARG A 287 31.51 -11.51 -35.52
CA ARG A 287 32.88 -11.58 -34.97
C ARG A 287 33.74 -10.31 -35.22
N GLU A 288 33.64 -9.73 -36.40
CA GLU A 288 34.42 -8.56 -36.81
C GLU A 288 33.63 -7.26 -36.73
N ASN A 289 32.37 -7.32 -36.29
CA ASN A 289 31.51 -6.16 -36.16
C ASN A 289 31.65 -5.50 -34.80
N GLU A 290 31.74 -4.17 -34.72
CA GLU A 290 31.90 -3.43 -33.45
C GLU A 290 30.73 -3.61 -32.49
N ASN A 291 29.53 -3.93 -32.97
CA ASN A 291 28.34 -4.17 -32.20
C ASN A 291 28.04 -5.69 -32.03
N GLY A 292 28.93 -6.55 -32.53
CA GLY A 292 28.72 -8.00 -32.61
C GLY A 292 28.56 -8.66 -31.24
N ILE A 293 29.34 -8.25 -30.22
CA ILE A 293 29.24 -8.77 -28.87
C ILE A 293 27.85 -8.48 -28.28
N ALA A 294 27.30 -7.29 -28.53
CA ALA A 294 25.94 -6.94 -28.08
C ALA A 294 24.89 -7.86 -28.73
N ALA A 295 25.04 -8.16 -30.03
CA ALA A 295 24.15 -9.09 -30.73
C ALA A 295 24.20 -10.51 -30.16
N GLU A 296 25.40 -11.03 -29.87
CA GLU A 296 25.58 -12.36 -29.27
C GLU A 296 24.94 -12.48 -27.89
N ILE A 297 25.12 -11.46 -27.04
CA ILE A 297 24.49 -11.43 -25.72
C ILE A 297 22.97 -11.30 -25.84
N ALA A 298 22.48 -10.46 -26.75
CA ALA A 298 21.05 -10.32 -27.00
C ALA A 298 20.42 -11.65 -27.48
N LYS A 299 21.15 -12.42 -28.28
CA LYS A 299 20.74 -13.78 -28.65
C LYS A 299 20.66 -14.70 -27.43
N THR A 300 21.69 -14.69 -26.59
CA THR A 300 21.73 -15.49 -25.35
C THR A 300 20.57 -15.13 -24.40
N MET A 301 20.18 -13.85 -24.39
CA MET A 301 19.02 -13.36 -23.62
C MET A 301 17.66 -13.72 -24.25
N GLY A 302 17.64 -14.26 -25.47
CA GLY A 302 16.40 -14.58 -26.18
C GLY A 302 15.61 -13.38 -26.68
N ILE A 303 16.23 -12.20 -26.81
CA ILE A 303 15.56 -10.96 -27.24
C ILE A 303 15.66 -10.71 -28.75
N ILE A 304 16.38 -11.55 -29.48
CA ILE A 304 16.50 -11.49 -30.93
C ILE A 304 15.69 -12.62 -31.56
N PRO A 305 14.89 -12.38 -32.60
CA PRO A 305 14.20 -13.45 -33.32
C PRO A 305 15.19 -14.38 -34.03
N ASP A 306 14.84 -15.66 -34.13
CA ASP A 306 15.65 -16.64 -34.86
C ASP A 306 15.54 -16.40 -36.37
N GLU A 307 16.66 -16.12 -36.98
CA GLU A 307 16.80 -15.93 -38.43
C GLU A 307 18.00 -16.75 -38.91
N THR A 308 17.83 -17.51 -40.01
CA THR A 308 18.87 -18.32 -40.67
C THR A 308 18.83 -18.00 -42.13
N ASP A 309 19.97 -18.20 -42.82
CA ASP A 309 20.05 -18.15 -44.27
C ASP A 309 19.43 -19.42 -44.92
N GLU A 310 19.52 -19.50 -46.25
CA GLU A 310 19.02 -20.62 -47.03
C GLU A 310 19.79 -21.96 -46.73
N GLN A 311 20.95 -21.89 -46.09
CA GLN A 311 21.78 -23.00 -45.69
C GLN A 311 21.64 -23.32 -44.19
N ASP A 312 20.67 -22.76 -43.46
CA ASP A 312 20.46 -22.85 -42.01
C ASP A 312 21.64 -22.33 -41.17
N VAL A 313 22.45 -21.42 -41.73
CA VAL A 313 23.51 -20.72 -41.01
C VAL A 313 22.92 -19.49 -40.32
N PRO A 314 23.11 -19.27 -39.02
CA PRO A 314 22.60 -18.13 -38.34
C PRO A 314 23.41 -16.84 -38.68
N TYR A 315 22.72 -15.82 -39.13
CA TYR A 315 23.24 -14.47 -39.39
C TYR A 315 22.45 -13.45 -38.62
N PHE A 316 23.14 -12.38 -38.15
CA PHE A 316 22.50 -11.28 -37.44
C PHE A 316 22.27 -10.06 -38.33
N TYR A 317 23.11 -9.86 -39.36
CA TYR A 317 23.11 -8.71 -40.26
C TYR A 317 23.26 -7.37 -39.50
N PRO A 318 24.36 -7.17 -38.70
CA PRO A 318 24.52 -6.04 -37.81
C PRO A 318 24.51 -4.67 -38.49
N ASP A 319 24.89 -4.60 -39.74
CA ASP A 319 24.97 -3.37 -40.54
C ASP A 319 23.71 -3.07 -41.37
N GLU A 320 22.72 -3.99 -41.38
CA GLU A 320 21.42 -3.73 -41.96
C GLU A 320 20.58 -2.85 -41.02
N TYR A 321 19.67 -2.03 -41.59
CA TYR A 321 18.78 -1.19 -40.80
C TYR A 321 17.82 -2.00 -39.97
N ALA A 322 17.66 -1.60 -38.70
CA ALA A 322 16.66 -2.16 -37.80
C ALA A 322 15.28 -1.70 -38.25
N THR A 323 14.40 -2.66 -38.60
CA THR A 323 13.03 -2.34 -38.97
C THR A 323 12.19 -2.02 -37.74
N ARG A 324 11.04 -1.37 -37.90
CA ARG A 324 10.11 -1.07 -36.78
C ARG A 324 9.61 -2.33 -36.11
N GLU A 325 9.39 -3.42 -36.90
CA GLU A 325 9.01 -4.71 -36.34
C GLU A 325 10.15 -5.35 -35.51
N PHE A 326 11.38 -5.31 -36.02
CA PHE A 326 12.56 -5.79 -35.29
C PHE A 326 12.77 -5.02 -33.98
N ALA A 327 12.62 -3.68 -34.04
CA ALA A 327 12.75 -2.83 -32.86
C ALA A 327 11.65 -3.08 -31.82
N ALA A 328 10.41 -3.28 -32.27
CA ALA A 328 9.30 -3.67 -31.39
C ALA A 328 9.59 -5.03 -30.71
N TYR A 329 10.02 -6.01 -31.51
CA TYR A 329 10.32 -7.37 -31.01
C TYR A 329 11.39 -7.30 -29.92
N THR A 330 12.55 -6.73 -30.23
CA THR A 330 13.68 -6.69 -29.30
C THR A 330 13.37 -5.92 -28.02
N ALA A 331 12.64 -4.82 -28.11
CA ALA A 331 12.24 -4.03 -26.95
C ALA A 331 11.22 -4.75 -26.06
N VAL A 332 10.20 -5.40 -26.65
CA VAL A 332 9.17 -6.15 -25.89
C VAL A 332 9.78 -7.35 -25.19
N MET A 333 10.65 -8.11 -25.91
CA MET A 333 11.33 -9.27 -25.35
C MET A 333 12.33 -8.85 -24.27
N LEU A 334 13.09 -7.76 -24.45
CA LEU A 334 14.00 -7.22 -23.45
C LEU A 334 13.25 -6.89 -22.16
N MET A 335 12.04 -6.32 -22.26
CA MET A 335 11.23 -5.98 -21.10
C MET A 335 10.53 -7.19 -20.49
N GLY A 336 10.73 -8.41 -21.03
CA GLY A 336 10.25 -9.66 -20.47
C GLY A 336 8.74 -9.89 -20.58
N TYR A 337 8.05 -9.21 -21.54
CA TYR A 337 6.61 -9.41 -21.71
C TYR A 337 6.27 -10.80 -22.21
N GLU A 338 5.27 -11.42 -21.58
CA GLU A 338 4.64 -12.62 -22.09
C GLU A 338 3.80 -12.30 -23.33
N THR A 339 3.95 -13.10 -24.38
CA THR A 339 3.17 -12.96 -25.61
C THR A 339 1.74 -13.44 -25.37
N THR A 340 0.78 -12.73 -25.95
CA THR A 340 -0.65 -13.02 -25.87
C THR A 340 -1.18 -13.29 -27.29
N ASP A 341 -2.43 -13.75 -27.40
CA ASP A 341 -3.09 -13.92 -28.70
C ASP A 341 -3.65 -12.60 -29.27
N GLU A 342 -3.33 -11.44 -28.64
CA GLU A 342 -3.75 -10.12 -29.11
C GLU A 342 -3.04 -9.77 -30.42
N GLU A 343 -3.82 -9.34 -31.44
CA GLU A 343 -3.28 -8.81 -32.71
C GLU A 343 -3.42 -7.29 -32.78
N PRO A 344 -2.48 -6.59 -33.48
CA PRO A 344 -2.55 -5.14 -33.60
C PRO A 344 -3.71 -4.74 -34.54
N THR A 345 -4.37 -3.64 -34.18
CA THR A 345 -5.42 -3.05 -35.04
C THR A 345 -4.82 -1.96 -35.89
N CYS A 346 -4.32 -2.31 -37.09
CA CYS A 346 -3.77 -1.40 -38.08
C CYS A 346 -4.07 -1.90 -39.50
N ALA A 347 -3.97 -1.00 -40.51
CA ALA A 347 -4.35 -1.32 -41.88
C ALA A 347 -3.40 -2.33 -42.53
N ASP A 348 -2.13 -2.37 -42.11
CA ASP A 348 -1.08 -3.26 -42.59
C ASP A 348 -0.77 -4.45 -41.69
N ALA A 349 -1.69 -4.81 -40.78
CA ALA A 349 -1.51 -5.92 -39.84
C ALA A 349 -1.18 -7.27 -40.53
N ALA A 350 -1.64 -7.47 -41.79
CA ALA A 350 -1.30 -8.67 -42.56
C ALA A 350 0.18 -8.77 -42.95
N GLN A 351 0.93 -7.67 -42.94
CA GLN A 351 2.36 -7.60 -43.26
C GLN A 351 3.23 -7.85 -42.02
N ILE A 352 2.65 -7.81 -40.83
CA ILE A 352 3.37 -7.99 -39.56
C ILE A 352 3.55 -9.49 -39.28
N ARG A 353 4.79 -9.91 -39.11
CA ARG A 353 5.17 -11.30 -38.78
C ARG A 353 4.93 -11.62 -37.29
N TYR A 354 5.33 -10.71 -36.39
CA TYR A 354 5.24 -10.88 -34.93
C TYR A 354 4.07 -10.06 -34.36
N LYS A 355 2.85 -10.36 -34.80
CA LYS A 355 1.64 -9.59 -34.50
C LYS A 355 1.40 -9.37 -33.02
N ASN A 356 1.50 -10.44 -32.22
CA ASN A 356 1.31 -10.39 -30.76
C ASN A 356 2.32 -9.47 -30.08
N VAL A 357 3.57 -9.46 -30.53
CA VAL A 357 4.63 -8.60 -29.97
C VAL A 357 4.38 -7.13 -30.37
N VAL A 358 4.01 -6.87 -31.62
CA VAL A 358 3.68 -5.51 -32.09
C VAL A 358 2.44 -4.98 -31.36
N ALA A 359 1.43 -5.83 -31.07
CA ALA A 359 0.29 -5.43 -30.26
C ALA A 359 0.71 -4.94 -28.86
N ILE A 360 1.63 -5.66 -28.21
CA ILE A 360 2.18 -5.24 -26.90
C ILE A 360 2.96 -3.93 -27.04
N ALA A 361 3.83 -3.79 -28.06
CA ALA A 361 4.61 -2.57 -28.29
C ALA A 361 3.72 -1.33 -28.45
N LEU A 362 2.63 -1.45 -29.22
CA LEU A 362 1.65 -0.38 -29.40
C LEU A 362 0.89 -0.08 -28.08
N LYS A 363 0.43 -1.12 -27.38
CA LYS A 363 -0.29 -0.99 -26.11
C LYS A 363 0.56 -0.34 -25.01
N LYS A 364 1.88 -0.56 -25.05
CA LYS A 364 2.85 0.00 -24.09
C LYS A 364 3.47 1.32 -24.57
N ASN A 365 2.98 1.87 -25.67
CA ASN A 365 3.48 3.12 -26.28
C ASN A 365 4.98 3.08 -26.64
N MET A 366 5.53 1.89 -26.89
CA MET A 366 6.91 1.75 -27.38
C MET A 366 7.05 2.29 -28.81
N LEU A 367 6.02 2.07 -29.63
CA LEU A 367 5.90 2.66 -30.98
C LEU A 367 4.47 3.14 -31.18
N SER A 368 4.26 3.99 -32.16
CA SER A 368 2.96 4.52 -32.56
C SER A 368 2.66 4.17 -34.02
N LEU A 369 1.37 4.11 -34.38
CA LEU A 369 0.98 4.02 -35.78
C LEU A 369 1.30 5.34 -36.53
N ASN A 370 1.66 5.24 -37.78
CA ASN A 370 1.72 6.36 -38.68
C ASN A 370 0.39 6.45 -39.44
N GLY A 371 -0.49 7.34 -38.95
CA GLY A 371 -1.91 7.31 -39.37
C GLY A 371 -2.59 6.04 -38.88
N ASP A 372 -2.91 5.10 -39.76
CA ASP A 372 -3.54 3.80 -39.49
C ASP A 372 -2.61 2.61 -39.81
N THR A 373 -1.33 2.83 -40.14
CA THR A 373 -0.35 1.79 -40.50
C THR A 373 0.77 1.71 -39.46
N PHE A 374 1.32 0.50 -39.27
CA PHE A 374 2.49 0.25 -38.44
C PHE A 374 3.81 0.38 -39.17
N GLU A 375 3.84 0.14 -40.50
CA GLU A 375 5.00 0.14 -41.37
C GLU A 375 6.13 -0.82 -40.89
N PRO A 376 5.88 -2.16 -40.80
CA PRO A 376 6.78 -3.10 -40.15
C PRO A 376 8.22 -3.11 -40.72
N GLU A 377 8.37 -3.02 -42.01
CA GLU A 377 9.67 -3.06 -42.74
C GLU A 377 10.42 -1.73 -42.79
N LYS A 378 9.83 -0.66 -42.32
CA LYS A 378 10.47 0.65 -42.31
C LYS A 378 11.57 0.70 -41.25
N ALA A 379 12.74 1.26 -41.64
CA ALA A 379 13.84 1.52 -40.71
C ALA A 379 13.37 2.42 -39.56
N ILE A 380 13.80 2.12 -38.33
CA ILE A 380 13.59 3.01 -37.18
C ILE A 380 14.52 4.22 -37.29
N ASN A 381 13.99 5.37 -36.91
CA ASN A 381 14.78 6.59 -36.80
C ASN A 381 14.92 7.01 -35.32
N GLY A 382 15.64 8.12 -35.09
CA GLY A 382 15.86 8.62 -33.76
C GLY A 382 14.57 8.96 -32.97
N ASN A 383 13.45 9.29 -33.66
CA ASN A 383 12.17 9.52 -33.00
C ASN A 383 11.56 8.20 -32.49
N ASP A 384 11.59 7.14 -33.34
CA ASP A 384 11.13 5.81 -32.93
C ASP A 384 11.98 5.28 -31.77
N ALA A 385 13.31 5.39 -31.85
CA ALA A 385 14.24 5.01 -30.81
C ALA A 385 13.96 5.76 -29.49
N ALA A 386 13.82 7.08 -29.53
CA ALA A 386 13.51 7.89 -28.36
C ALA A 386 12.16 7.51 -27.72
N GLN A 387 11.15 7.19 -28.53
CA GLN A 387 9.84 6.76 -28.04
C GLN A 387 9.96 5.42 -27.30
N ILE A 388 10.67 4.44 -27.88
CA ILE A 388 10.87 3.12 -27.24
C ILE A 388 11.64 3.27 -25.93
N LEU A 389 12.76 4.01 -25.92
CA LEU A 389 13.57 4.20 -24.72
C LEU A 389 12.80 4.90 -23.61
N LYS A 390 11.97 5.88 -23.95
CA LYS A 390 11.09 6.56 -22.99
C LYS A 390 10.00 5.61 -22.42
N ALA A 391 9.47 4.74 -23.26
CA ALA A 391 8.52 3.72 -22.79
C ALA A 391 9.19 2.71 -21.84
N ILE A 392 10.43 2.30 -22.10
CA ILE A 392 11.24 1.45 -21.23
C ILE A 392 11.44 2.14 -19.87
N ASP A 393 11.77 3.43 -19.85
CA ASP A 393 11.88 4.19 -18.59
C ASP A 393 10.58 4.17 -17.79
N GLN A 394 9.45 4.42 -18.44
CA GLN A 394 8.15 4.44 -17.79
C GLN A 394 7.78 3.05 -17.23
N ILE A 395 8.04 1.99 -17.98
CA ILE A 395 7.78 0.61 -17.56
C ILE A 395 8.66 0.27 -16.35
N THR A 396 9.92 0.65 -16.39
CA THR A 396 10.87 0.43 -15.28
C THR A 396 10.43 1.21 -14.04
N GLU A 397 10.03 2.48 -14.17
CA GLU A 397 9.51 3.30 -13.07
C GLU A 397 8.28 2.66 -12.42
N ASP A 398 7.34 2.21 -13.25
CA ASP A 398 6.10 1.60 -12.77
C ASP A 398 6.34 0.32 -11.96
N SER A 399 7.44 -0.39 -12.25
CA SER A 399 7.83 -1.63 -11.59
C SER A 399 8.61 -1.42 -10.30
N VAL A 400 9.06 -0.21 -10.01
CA VAL A 400 9.77 0.07 -8.76
C VAL A 400 8.79 0.10 -7.59
N ILE A 401 9.04 -0.72 -6.59
CA ILE A 401 8.25 -0.83 -5.35
C ILE A 401 8.74 0.22 -4.35
N ASP A 402 7.82 1.00 -3.78
CA ASP A 402 8.11 1.98 -2.74
C ASP A 402 7.76 1.43 -1.36
N GLU A 403 8.76 0.95 -0.63
CA GLU A 403 8.61 0.44 0.73
C GLU A 403 8.07 1.48 1.73
N ASN A 404 8.16 2.76 1.39
CA ASN A 404 7.63 3.86 2.20
C ASN A 404 6.22 4.29 1.77
N TYR A 405 5.60 3.55 0.82
CA TYR A 405 4.26 3.84 0.35
C TYR A 405 3.24 3.76 1.50
N ASP A 406 2.31 4.72 1.55
CA ASP A 406 1.26 4.75 2.56
C ASP A 406 0.10 3.85 2.10
N SER A 407 0.30 2.54 2.25
CA SER A 407 -0.63 1.49 1.79
C SER A 407 -2.03 1.68 2.34
N LYS A 408 -3.05 1.41 1.52
CA LYS A 408 -4.46 1.60 1.85
C LYS A 408 -5.22 0.29 1.71
N VAL A 409 -5.80 -0.16 2.80
CA VAL A 409 -6.76 -1.25 2.79
C VAL A 409 -8.15 -0.68 3.04
N THR A 410 -9.08 -0.95 2.15
CA THR A 410 -10.50 -0.60 2.31
C THR A 410 -11.28 -1.88 2.56
N TYR A 411 -11.80 -2.00 3.76
CA TYR A 411 -12.62 -3.15 4.14
C TYR A 411 -14.04 -3.04 3.57
N ALA A 412 -14.67 -4.19 3.40
CA ALA A 412 -16.07 -4.29 3.04
C ALA A 412 -16.99 -3.70 4.14
N THR A 413 -18.20 -3.30 3.78
CA THR A 413 -19.13 -2.61 4.71
C THR A 413 -19.67 -3.49 5.83
N ASN A 414 -19.58 -4.82 5.67
CA ASN A 414 -19.97 -5.82 6.66
C ASN A 414 -18.84 -6.12 7.67
N VAL A 415 -17.63 -5.59 7.47
CA VAL A 415 -16.51 -5.77 8.41
C VAL A 415 -16.70 -4.89 9.64
N VAL A 416 -16.58 -5.52 10.81
CA VAL A 416 -16.62 -4.84 12.11
C VAL A 416 -15.22 -4.80 12.70
N GLU A 417 -14.60 -3.62 12.69
CA GLU A 417 -13.34 -3.41 13.40
C GLU A 417 -13.60 -3.39 14.92
N VAL A 418 -13.13 -4.36 15.65
CA VAL A 418 -13.15 -4.37 17.11
C VAL A 418 -11.82 -3.81 17.59
N LYS A 419 -11.85 -2.58 18.15
CA LYS A 419 -10.64 -1.91 18.64
C LYS A 419 -10.28 -2.42 20.03
N ASP A 420 -8.99 -2.78 20.21
CA ASP A 420 -8.40 -3.17 21.49
C ASP A 420 -8.97 -4.50 22.03
N THR A 421 -8.94 -5.54 21.18
CA THR A 421 -9.49 -6.87 21.45
C THR A 421 -8.63 -7.69 22.43
N SER A 422 -7.31 -7.47 22.45
CA SER A 422 -6.32 -8.28 23.20
C SER A 422 -6.58 -8.44 24.69
N LYS A 423 -7.42 -7.57 25.28
CA LYS A 423 -7.83 -7.64 26.69
C LYS A 423 -9.22 -8.21 26.92
N ASN A 424 -9.96 -8.43 25.83
CA ASN A 424 -11.38 -8.83 25.91
C ASN A 424 -11.62 -10.29 25.59
N ILE A 425 -10.71 -10.98 24.89
CA ILE A 425 -10.82 -12.41 24.63
C ILE A 425 -10.43 -13.18 25.89
N TYR A 426 -11.31 -14.10 26.28
CA TYR A 426 -11.10 -15.00 27.43
C TYR A 426 -10.53 -16.34 26.97
N ASN A 427 -11.07 -16.89 25.89
CA ASN A 427 -10.69 -18.19 25.37
C ASN A 427 -11.00 -18.27 23.86
N VAL A 428 -10.15 -18.96 23.12
CA VAL A 428 -10.34 -19.31 21.72
C VAL A 428 -10.19 -20.81 21.57
N VAL A 429 -11.15 -21.44 20.92
CA VAL A 429 -11.11 -22.87 20.60
C VAL A 429 -11.34 -23.02 19.10
N GLN A 430 -10.41 -23.63 18.40
CA GLN A 430 -10.61 -24.07 17.01
C GLN A 430 -11.34 -25.39 17.05
N ASN A 431 -12.49 -25.46 16.38
CA ASN A 431 -13.34 -26.63 16.31
C ASN A 431 -12.86 -27.58 15.20
N SER A 432 -13.23 -28.85 15.26
CA SER A 432 -12.89 -29.86 14.25
C SER A 432 -13.46 -29.56 12.85
N ASP A 433 -14.50 -28.70 12.77
CA ASP A 433 -15.11 -28.23 11.51
C ASP A 433 -14.40 -27.00 10.91
N GLY A 434 -13.25 -26.60 11.46
CA GLY A 434 -12.47 -25.43 11.02
C GLY A 434 -13.04 -24.09 11.51
N THR A 435 -14.16 -24.08 12.24
CA THR A 435 -14.69 -22.86 12.86
C THR A 435 -14.01 -22.57 14.20
N TYR A 436 -14.20 -21.34 14.71
CA TYR A 436 -13.69 -20.89 15.99
C TYR A 436 -14.82 -20.59 16.96
N THR A 437 -14.65 -20.98 18.21
CA THR A 437 -15.49 -20.59 19.33
C THR A 437 -14.72 -19.61 20.20
N ILE A 438 -15.13 -18.36 20.21
CA ILE A 438 -14.43 -17.24 20.85
C ILE A 438 -15.27 -16.76 22.03
N THR A 439 -14.75 -16.86 23.26
CA THR A 439 -15.39 -16.36 24.49
C THR A 439 -14.82 -14.98 24.83
N VAL A 440 -15.68 -13.99 25.03
CA VAL A 440 -15.30 -12.60 25.28
C VAL A 440 -15.65 -12.16 26.68
N LYS A 441 -14.71 -11.50 27.39
CA LYS A 441 -14.89 -11.01 28.77
C LYS A 441 -15.93 -9.91 28.91
N ASP A 442 -15.92 -8.95 27.95
CA ASP A 442 -16.83 -7.79 27.92
C ASP A 442 -17.47 -7.64 26.53
N GLY A 443 -18.75 -7.95 26.46
CA GLY A 443 -19.54 -7.84 25.24
C GLY A 443 -19.73 -6.40 24.70
N ASN A 444 -19.33 -5.36 25.44
CA ASN A 444 -19.51 -3.96 24.97
C ASN A 444 -18.68 -3.60 23.74
N ALA A 445 -17.51 -4.23 23.57
CA ALA A 445 -16.68 -4.04 22.38
C ALA A 445 -17.34 -4.62 21.12
N TYR A 446 -18.16 -5.65 21.30
CA TYR A 446 -18.81 -6.44 20.25
C TYR A 446 -20.31 -6.15 20.11
N LYS A 447 -20.82 -5.07 20.69
CA LYS A 447 -22.27 -4.77 20.73
C LYS A 447 -22.92 -4.52 19.36
N ASN A 448 -22.10 -4.21 18.33
CA ASN A 448 -22.56 -4.02 16.96
C ASN A 448 -22.30 -5.26 16.10
N LEU A 449 -21.86 -6.36 16.72
CA LEU A 449 -21.61 -7.61 16.01
C LEU A 449 -22.92 -8.38 15.88
N GLU A 450 -23.17 -8.85 14.68
CA GLU A 450 -24.37 -9.62 14.31
C GLU A 450 -23.93 -10.81 13.47
N THR A 451 -24.77 -11.84 13.38
CA THR A 451 -24.57 -12.97 12.45
C THR A 451 -24.43 -12.46 11.01
N GLY A 452 -23.48 -13.02 10.27
CA GLY A 452 -23.15 -12.61 8.91
C GLY A 452 -22.14 -11.46 8.80
N LYS A 453 -21.80 -10.77 9.90
CA LYS A 453 -20.73 -9.78 9.94
C LYS A 453 -19.36 -10.46 9.99
N VAL A 454 -18.36 -9.80 9.44
CA VAL A 454 -16.95 -10.24 9.52
C VAL A 454 -16.23 -9.46 10.59
N VAL A 455 -15.43 -10.15 11.40
CA VAL A 455 -14.58 -9.55 12.44
C VAL A 455 -13.13 -9.87 12.14
N LEU A 456 -12.28 -8.85 12.26
CA LEU A 456 -10.83 -9.00 12.19
C LEU A 456 -10.26 -9.21 13.60
N PHE A 457 -9.56 -10.30 13.78
CA PHE A 457 -8.83 -10.63 15.00
C PHE A 457 -7.33 -10.60 14.74
N SER A 458 -6.56 -10.10 15.70
CA SER A 458 -5.11 -10.14 15.56
C SER A 458 -4.56 -11.56 15.80
N ALA A 459 -3.45 -11.87 15.16
CA ALA A 459 -2.71 -13.12 15.33
C ALA A 459 -2.46 -13.45 16.81
N LYS A 460 -2.01 -12.44 17.57
CA LYS A 460 -1.74 -12.57 19.02
C LYS A 460 -2.96 -12.97 19.84
N GLU A 461 -4.16 -12.59 19.44
CA GLU A 461 -5.40 -12.88 20.15
C GLU A 461 -5.91 -14.27 19.87
N MET A 462 -5.71 -14.71 18.65
CA MET A 462 -6.19 -16.00 18.17
C MET A 462 -5.18 -17.12 18.41
N GLY A 463 -3.92 -16.80 18.72
CA GLY A 463 -2.83 -17.77 18.78
C GLY A 463 -2.48 -18.31 17.39
N THR A 464 -2.66 -17.46 16.36
CA THR A 464 -2.35 -17.77 14.96
C THR A 464 -1.16 -16.96 14.50
N ASP A 465 -0.53 -17.34 13.40
CA ASP A 465 0.66 -16.65 12.86
C ASP A 465 0.29 -15.35 12.14
N THR A 466 -0.95 -15.21 11.67
CA THR A 466 -1.47 -14.05 10.95
C THR A 466 -2.76 -13.54 11.58
N ASP A 467 -3.07 -12.26 11.34
CA ASP A 467 -4.38 -11.71 11.62
C ASP A 467 -5.43 -12.48 10.80
N ILE A 468 -6.57 -12.76 11.40
CA ILE A 468 -7.59 -13.61 10.80
C ILE A 468 -8.93 -12.87 10.70
N ALA A 469 -9.55 -12.99 9.53
CA ALA A 469 -10.91 -12.51 9.30
C ALA A 469 -11.90 -13.66 9.47
N LEU A 470 -12.88 -13.49 10.35
CA LEU A 470 -13.88 -14.53 10.62
C LEU A 470 -15.31 -13.99 10.42
N LYS A 471 -16.12 -14.74 9.69
CA LYS A 471 -17.55 -14.49 9.51
C LYS A 471 -18.34 -15.08 10.68
N VAL A 472 -19.09 -14.25 11.36
CA VAL A 472 -19.90 -14.62 12.52
C VAL A 472 -21.06 -15.51 12.08
N GLN A 473 -21.11 -16.71 12.62
CA GLN A 473 -22.18 -17.68 12.37
C GLN A 473 -23.25 -17.62 13.45
N ASN A 474 -22.83 -17.46 14.72
CA ASN A 474 -23.75 -17.39 15.85
C ASN A 474 -23.15 -16.62 17.02
N ILE A 475 -24.02 -15.97 17.80
CA ILE A 475 -23.66 -15.23 19.00
C ILE A 475 -24.59 -15.66 20.12
N THR A 476 -24.02 -16.22 21.22
CA THR A 476 -24.76 -16.64 22.41
C THR A 476 -24.13 -16.04 23.66
N LYS A 477 -24.72 -16.31 24.80
CA LYS A 477 -24.16 -15.96 26.13
C LYS A 477 -24.05 -17.21 26.97
N ASP A 478 -22.97 -17.31 27.72
CA ASP A 478 -22.82 -18.38 28.73
C ASP A 478 -23.60 -18.08 30.02
N GLY A 479 -23.59 -19.03 30.95
CA GLY A 479 -24.26 -18.89 32.25
C GLY A 479 -23.72 -17.76 33.16
N LEU A 480 -22.55 -17.17 32.79
CA LEU A 480 -21.94 -16.01 33.45
C LEU A 480 -22.22 -14.71 32.72
N GLY A 481 -23.01 -14.73 31.62
CA GLY A 481 -23.33 -13.58 30.80
C GLY A 481 -22.20 -13.14 29.83
N ARG A 482 -21.14 -13.95 29.69
CA ARG A 482 -20.07 -13.69 28.72
C ARG A 482 -20.55 -13.99 27.29
N LEU A 483 -20.07 -13.21 26.31
CA LEU A 483 -20.43 -13.42 24.94
C LEU A 483 -19.62 -14.58 24.35
N ILE A 484 -20.30 -15.51 23.69
CA ILE A 484 -19.71 -16.62 22.93
C ILE A 484 -19.99 -16.37 21.44
N ILE A 485 -18.95 -16.24 20.64
CA ILE A 485 -19.03 -16.02 19.19
C ILE A 485 -18.55 -17.30 18.50
N LYS A 486 -19.42 -17.95 17.71
CA LYS A 486 -19.03 -18.99 16.77
C LYS A 486 -18.83 -18.31 15.40
N ALA A 487 -17.64 -18.47 14.81
CA ALA A 487 -17.29 -17.84 13.55
C ALA A 487 -16.41 -18.77 12.70
N GLY A 488 -16.47 -18.62 11.39
CA GLY A 488 -15.71 -19.40 10.41
C GLY A 488 -15.08 -18.52 9.35
N LYS A 489 -14.38 -19.11 8.39
CA LYS A 489 -13.86 -18.36 7.25
C LYS A 489 -15.00 -17.64 6.52
N PRO A 490 -14.76 -16.42 5.97
CA PRO A 490 -15.65 -15.82 4.99
C PRO A 490 -15.81 -16.70 3.76
N ASP A 491 -16.96 -16.63 3.12
CA ASP A 491 -17.25 -17.45 1.91
C ASP A 491 -16.53 -16.89 0.68
N ASP A 492 -16.26 -15.57 0.69
CA ASP A 492 -15.58 -14.86 -0.40
C ASP A 492 -14.70 -13.73 0.18
N ILE A 493 -13.55 -13.48 -0.44
CA ILE A 493 -12.60 -12.44 -0.02
C ILE A 493 -13.20 -11.03 -0.05
N SER A 494 -14.18 -10.78 -0.92
CA SER A 494 -14.91 -9.51 -0.99
C SER A 494 -15.79 -9.22 0.22
N GLU A 495 -16.04 -10.22 1.07
CA GLU A 495 -16.69 -10.01 2.37
C GLU A 495 -15.75 -9.32 3.36
N VAL A 496 -14.42 -9.41 3.12
CA VAL A 496 -13.38 -8.78 3.95
C VAL A 496 -12.90 -7.46 3.34
N TYR A 497 -12.56 -7.48 2.07
CA TYR A 497 -11.93 -6.37 1.38
C TYR A 497 -12.81 -5.80 0.27
N LYS A 498 -12.81 -4.47 0.16
CA LYS A 498 -13.33 -3.76 -1.00
C LYS A 498 -12.22 -3.43 -1.99
N SER A 499 -11.08 -3.00 -1.49
CA SER A 499 -9.87 -2.77 -2.28
C SER A 499 -8.62 -2.81 -1.41
N ILE A 500 -7.52 -3.21 -2.01
CA ILE A 500 -6.17 -3.14 -1.44
C ILE A 500 -5.30 -2.36 -2.42
N ASP A 501 -4.54 -1.40 -1.89
CA ASP A 501 -3.52 -0.63 -2.57
C ASP A 501 -2.29 -0.67 -1.64
N PHE A 502 -1.40 -1.62 -1.90
CA PHE A 502 -0.26 -1.96 -1.07
C PHE A 502 1.03 -1.90 -1.89
N GLU A 503 2.05 -1.27 -1.35
CA GLU A 503 3.44 -1.41 -1.80
C GLU A 503 4.31 -1.61 -0.55
N GLY A 504 5.25 -2.55 -0.58
CA GLY A 504 6.14 -2.76 0.54
C GLY A 504 6.86 -4.09 0.54
N ALA A 505 7.68 -4.29 1.57
CA ALA A 505 8.39 -5.54 1.79
C ALA A 505 7.45 -6.64 2.29
N GLY A 506 7.67 -7.85 1.82
CA GLY A 506 7.14 -9.07 2.39
C GLY A 506 7.98 -9.53 3.57
N ILE A 507 7.35 -10.14 4.57
CA ILE A 507 8.05 -10.71 5.73
C ILE A 507 8.02 -12.23 5.57
N ALA A 508 9.19 -12.82 5.26
CA ALA A 508 9.33 -14.27 5.17
C ALA A 508 9.27 -14.94 6.55
N ASP A 509 8.67 -16.10 6.61
CA ASP A 509 8.61 -16.97 7.79
C ASP A 509 9.30 -18.30 7.50
N PRO A 510 10.66 -18.33 7.53
CA PRO A 510 11.43 -19.50 7.14
C PRO A 510 11.32 -20.67 8.15
N GLU A 511 10.91 -20.43 9.39
CA GLU A 511 10.72 -21.48 10.40
C GLU A 511 9.50 -22.37 10.05
N ASN A 512 8.52 -21.81 9.32
CA ASN A 512 7.30 -22.50 8.89
C ASN A 512 7.32 -22.90 7.40
N MET A 513 8.51 -23.09 6.82
CA MET A 513 8.66 -23.56 5.45
C MET A 513 8.07 -24.96 5.26
N GLN A 514 7.34 -25.15 4.16
CA GLN A 514 6.81 -26.45 3.76
C GLN A 514 7.70 -27.07 2.67
N VAL A 515 8.32 -28.20 2.96
CA VAL A 515 9.06 -28.99 1.95
C VAL A 515 8.06 -29.71 1.06
N THR A 516 8.26 -29.63 -0.26
CA THR A 516 7.35 -30.21 -1.25
C THR A 516 7.93 -31.42 -1.95
N ALA A 517 9.26 -31.49 -2.09
CA ALA A 517 9.92 -32.62 -2.79
C ALA A 517 10.33 -33.76 -1.84
N GLU A 518 10.10 -34.98 -2.29
CA GLU A 518 10.58 -36.18 -1.59
C GLU A 518 12.11 -36.26 -1.62
N GLY A 519 12.74 -36.60 -0.49
CA GLY A 519 14.19 -36.69 -0.36
C GLY A 519 14.89 -35.34 -0.22
N VAL A 520 14.15 -34.27 0.04
CA VAL A 520 14.68 -32.96 0.39
C VAL A 520 14.48 -32.72 1.89
N GLN A 521 15.55 -32.31 2.57
CA GLN A 521 15.49 -31.81 3.95
C GLN A 521 15.97 -30.38 3.97
N TYR A 522 15.47 -29.56 4.89
CA TYR A 522 15.93 -28.20 5.06
C TYR A 522 16.28 -27.90 6.50
N GLU A 523 17.18 -26.95 6.67
CA GLU A 523 17.56 -26.35 7.95
C GLU A 523 17.57 -24.83 7.80
N TYR A 524 16.88 -24.12 8.70
CA TYR A 524 16.99 -22.69 8.78
C TYR A 524 18.16 -22.30 9.68
N ILE A 525 19.11 -21.53 9.15
CA ILE A 525 20.29 -21.04 9.85
C ILE A 525 20.13 -19.53 10.02
N PRO A 526 19.74 -19.03 11.22
CA PRO A 526 19.62 -17.60 11.47
C PRO A 526 21.00 -16.92 11.44
N GLU A 527 21.08 -15.75 10.83
CA GLU A 527 22.27 -14.91 10.92
C GLU A 527 22.36 -14.28 12.34
N ASN A 528 23.48 -14.50 13.03
CA ASN A 528 23.76 -13.83 14.31
C ASN A 528 24.10 -12.35 14.04
N SER A 529 23.10 -11.51 13.83
CA SER A 529 23.30 -10.06 13.74
C SER A 529 23.33 -9.44 15.13
N SER A 530 24.52 -9.10 15.62
CA SER A 530 24.72 -8.21 16.77
C SER A 530 24.40 -6.74 16.44
N GLU A 531 23.93 -6.43 15.24
CA GLU A 531 23.56 -5.09 14.80
C GLU A 531 22.13 -5.07 14.25
N VAL A 532 21.19 -4.86 15.17
CA VAL A 532 19.87 -4.35 14.80
C VAL A 532 20.04 -2.87 14.41
N PRO A 533 19.69 -2.43 13.19
CA PRO A 533 19.70 -1.01 12.87
C PRO A 533 18.74 -0.28 13.81
N ALA A 534 19.26 0.57 14.66
CA ALA A 534 18.48 1.44 15.52
C ALA A 534 17.72 2.45 14.66
N GLY A 535 16.45 2.16 14.33
CA GLY A 535 15.61 3.06 13.54
C GLY A 535 14.27 2.51 13.08
N GLY A 536 13.97 1.23 13.26
CA GLY A 536 12.70 0.64 12.89
C GLY A 536 11.59 0.98 13.88
N LEU A 537 10.55 1.69 13.44
CA LEU A 537 9.29 1.87 14.16
C LEU A 537 8.60 0.50 14.24
N THR A 538 8.71 -0.13 15.40
CA THR A 538 7.91 -1.30 15.78
C THR A 538 6.44 -0.91 15.92
N LEU A 539 5.66 -1.14 14.88
CA LEU A 539 4.25 -1.44 14.98
C LEU A 539 4.12 -2.95 14.78
N GLY A 540 4.24 -3.70 15.87
CA GLY A 540 3.73 -5.05 16.05
C GLY A 540 4.04 -6.13 15.00
N GLY A 541 5.13 -6.05 14.24
CA GLY A 541 5.55 -7.08 13.30
C GLY A 541 6.99 -7.50 13.60
N SER A 542 7.27 -8.79 13.59
CA SER A 542 8.62 -9.33 13.66
C SER A 542 9.45 -8.75 12.50
N ILE A 543 10.63 -8.24 12.82
CA ILE A 543 11.64 -7.85 11.84
C ILE A 543 12.02 -9.13 11.09
N PRO A 544 12.15 -9.12 9.73
CA PRO A 544 12.67 -10.29 9.03
C PRO A 544 14.04 -10.62 9.63
N VAL A 545 14.18 -11.85 10.12
CA VAL A 545 15.46 -12.30 10.66
C VAL A 545 16.27 -12.74 9.45
N PRO A 546 17.38 -12.07 9.11
CA PRO A 546 18.24 -12.51 8.03
C PRO A 546 18.81 -13.89 8.38
N GLY A 547 18.86 -14.77 7.38
CA GLY A 547 19.36 -16.13 7.57
C GLY A 547 19.47 -16.87 6.26
N LYS A 548 19.93 -18.12 6.34
CA LYS A 548 20.07 -19.01 5.19
C LYS A 548 19.14 -20.21 5.34
N LEU A 549 18.58 -20.66 4.25
CA LEU A 549 17.94 -21.96 4.11
C LEU A 549 18.95 -22.91 3.49
N LYS A 550 19.34 -23.95 4.22
CA LYS A 550 20.18 -25.00 3.71
C LYS A 550 19.30 -26.19 3.33
N PHE A 551 19.41 -26.64 2.08
CA PHE A 551 18.70 -27.80 1.57
C PHE A 551 19.71 -28.93 1.39
N ASP A 552 19.44 -30.04 2.02
CA ASP A 552 20.16 -31.30 1.78
C ASP A 552 19.33 -32.16 0.84
N LEU A 553 19.88 -32.43 -0.35
CA LEU A 553 19.19 -33.05 -1.47
C LEU A 553 19.57 -34.50 -1.58
N ASN A 554 18.58 -35.38 -1.64
CA ASN A 554 18.73 -36.83 -1.90
C ASN A 554 17.51 -37.31 -2.69
N HIS A 555 17.20 -36.57 -3.78
CA HIS A 555 16.01 -36.78 -4.59
C HIS A 555 16.26 -37.80 -5.69
N LYS A 556 15.31 -38.74 -5.89
CA LYS A 556 15.33 -39.71 -6.99
C LYS A 556 14.32 -39.28 -8.04
N PHE A 557 14.77 -38.98 -9.24
CA PHE A 557 13.86 -38.70 -10.37
C PHE A 557 13.28 -40.01 -10.94
N ASN A 558 14.08 -41.08 -10.93
CA ASN A 558 13.68 -42.43 -11.30
C ASN A 558 14.68 -43.43 -10.69
N ASP A 559 14.54 -44.71 -11.00
CA ASP A 559 15.39 -45.79 -10.47
C ASP A 559 16.88 -45.64 -10.82
N LYS A 560 17.23 -44.85 -11.84
CA LYS A 560 18.60 -44.69 -12.36
C LYS A 560 19.18 -43.30 -12.08
N VAL A 561 18.34 -42.25 -12.03
CA VAL A 561 18.79 -40.86 -11.91
C VAL A 561 18.50 -40.33 -10.51
N LYS A 562 19.56 -39.88 -9.84
CA LYS A 562 19.49 -39.35 -8.48
C LYS A 562 20.22 -38.01 -8.39
N LEU A 563 19.61 -37.03 -7.76
CA LEU A 563 20.23 -35.78 -7.36
C LEU A 563 20.66 -35.87 -5.90
N SER A 564 21.91 -35.54 -5.62
CA SER A 564 22.44 -35.48 -4.26
C SER A 564 23.35 -34.24 -4.09
N GLY A 565 23.41 -33.70 -2.90
CA GLY A 565 24.24 -32.54 -2.57
C GLY A 565 23.57 -31.63 -1.58
N SER A 566 24.15 -30.48 -1.36
CA SER A 566 23.53 -29.43 -0.54
C SER A 566 23.58 -28.07 -1.23
N VAL A 567 22.55 -27.26 -0.96
CA VAL A 567 22.41 -25.92 -1.45
C VAL A 567 22.03 -25.02 -0.27
N ALA A 568 22.75 -23.93 -0.07
CA ALA A 568 22.38 -22.91 0.89
C ALA A 568 21.85 -21.66 0.14
N VAL A 569 20.70 -21.19 0.54
CA VAL A 569 20.04 -20.02 -0.05
C VAL A 569 19.89 -18.97 1.04
N THR A 570 20.43 -17.78 0.84
CA THR A 570 20.10 -16.65 1.70
C THR A 570 18.62 -16.34 1.52
N ILE A 571 17.89 -16.13 2.62
CA ILE A 571 16.47 -15.78 2.55
C ILE A 571 16.36 -14.49 1.77
N PRO A 572 15.64 -14.51 0.64
CA PRO A 572 15.60 -13.35 -0.23
C PRO A 572 14.75 -12.23 0.36
N ASP A 573 15.12 -11.00 0.04
CA ASP A 573 14.25 -9.85 0.24
C ASP A 573 13.12 -9.92 -0.78
N VAL A 574 11.89 -9.92 -0.28
CA VAL A 574 10.69 -9.93 -1.12
C VAL A 574 10.02 -8.58 -1.03
N SER A 575 9.79 -7.97 -2.18
CA SER A 575 9.04 -6.74 -2.31
C SER A 575 7.79 -6.99 -3.15
N CYS A 576 6.67 -6.39 -2.75
CA CYS A 576 5.40 -6.64 -3.41
C CYS A 576 4.60 -5.34 -3.58
N LYS A 577 3.91 -5.23 -4.71
CA LYS A 577 2.87 -4.24 -4.98
C LYS A 577 1.59 -4.95 -5.36
N LEU A 578 0.47 -4.53 -4.78
CA LEU A 578 -0.84 -5.05 -5.11
C LEU A 578 -1.85 -3.91 -5.13
N ASP A 579 -2.38 -3.60 -6.32
CA ASP A 579 -3.57 -2.78 -6.50
C ASP A 579 -4.70 -3.67 -7.02
N ALA A 580 -5.66 -3.98 -6.17
CA ALA A 580 -6.76 -4.87 -6.48
C ALA A 580 -8.09 -4.37 -5.92
N GLY A 581 -9.16 -4.61 -6.68
CA GLY A 581 -10.55 -4.47 -6.25
C GLY A 581 -11.20 -5.83 -6.06
N PHE A 582 -12.12 -5.93 -5.12
CA PHE A 582 -12.80 -7.17 -4.76
C PHE A 582 -14.31 -7.02 -4.88
N SER A 583 -14.95 -7.94 -5.59
CA SER A 583 -16.39 -8.12 -5.69
C SER A 583 -16.71 -9.61 -5.64
N TRP A 584 -17.94 -10.00 -5.29
CA TRP A 584 -18.32 -11.40 -5.12
C TRP A 584 -17.91 -12.28 -6.31
N GLY A 585 -17.11 -13.31 -6.03
CA GLY A 585 -16.60 -14.24 -7.04
C GLY A 585 -15.59 -13.64 -8.03
N LYS A 586 -15.15 -12.37 -7.84
CA LYS A 586 -14.26 -11.70 -8.77
C LYS A 586 -13.20 -10.87 -8.04
N ILE A 587 -11.92 -11.11 -8.38
CA ILE A 587 -10.80 -10.28 -8.01
C ILE A 587 -10.35 -9.52 -9.26
N GLU A 588 -10.34 -8.20 -9.20
CA GLU A 588 -9.85 -7.33 -10.26
C GLU A 588 -8.46 -6.84 -9.89
N VAL A 589 -7.43 -7.52 -10.37
CA VAL A 589 -6.04 -7.10 -10.20
C VAL A 589 -5.73 -6.06 -11.28
N ARG A 590 -5.46 -4.83 -10.87
CA ARG A 590 -5.08 -3.72 -11.76
C ARG A 590 -3.57 -3.64 -11.91
N HIS A 591 -2.85 -3.85 -10.81
CA HIS A 591 -1.39 -3.87 -10.81
C HIS A 591 -0.90 -4.82 -9.73
N PHE A 592 -0.06 -5.74 -10.11
CA PHE A 592 0.63 -6.66 -9.21
C PHE A 592 2.11 -6.69 -9.58
N ILE A 593 2.98 -6.59 -8.59
CA ILE A 593 4.41 -6.82 -8.73
C ILE A 593 4.84 -7.70 -7.57
N ALA A 594 5.64 -8.69 -7.88
CA ALA A 594 6.43 -9.43 -6.90
C ALA A 594 7.88 -9.43 -7.36
N SER A 595 8.76 -8.95 -6.53
CA SER A 595 10.21 -8.95 -6.79
C SER A 595 10.94 -9.62 -5.65
N VAL A 596 11.90 -10.46 -6.00
CA VAL A 596 12.70 -11.24 -5.07
C VAL A 596 14.17 -10.95 -5.37
N THR A 597 14.91 -10.47 -4.36
CA THR A 597 16.36 -10.31 -4.43
C THR A 597 16.99 -11.33 -3.51
N GLY A 598 17.72 -12.28 -4.06
CA GLY A 598 18.29 -13.39 -3.30
C GLY A 598 19.71 -13.75 -3.71
N LYS A 599 20.44 -14.33 -2.77
CA LYS A 599 21.76 -14.90 -2.99
C LYS A 599 21.70 -16.41 -2.75
N ALA A 600 22.17 -17.18 -3.71
CA ALA A 600 22.31 -18.60 -3.58
C ALA A 600 23.79 -19.00 -3.57
N ASP A 601 24.23 -19.67 -2.50
CA ASP A 601 25.54 -20.24 -2.37
C ASP A 601 25.44 -21.76 -2.47
N PHE A 602 25.97 -22.35 -3.52
CA PHE A 602 26.06 -23.79 -3.65
C PHE A 602 27.31 -24.30 -2.92
N GLU A 603 27.14 -24.63 -1.64
CA GLU A 603 28.20 -25.21 -0.83
C GLU A 603 28.17 -26.76 -0.92
N GLY A 604 29.26 -27.35 -1.30
CA GLY A 604 29.43 -28.84 -1.35
C GLY A 604 29.12 -29.48 -2.70
N GLY A 605 28.60 -28.74 -3.65
CA GLY A 605 28.28 -29.20 -5.01
C GLY A 605 27.04 -30.07 -5.13
N LEU A 606 26.42 -30.04 -6.29
CA LEU A 606 25.35 -30.93 -6.70
C LEU A 606 25.89 -32.06 -7.56
N TYR A 607 25.45 -33.27 -7.28
CA TYR A 607 25.85 -34.46 -8.01
C TYR A 607 24.61 -35.12 -8.61
N ILE A 608 24.53 -35.22 -9.94
CA ILE A 608 23.56 -36.08 -10.58
C ILE A 608 24.27 -37.38 -10.99
N SER A 609 23.80 -38.47 -10.45
CA SER A 609 24.34 -39.82 -10.76
C SER A 609 23.31 -40.60 -11.57
N GLY A 610 23.82 -41.53 -12.39
CA GLY A 610 23.02 -42.47 -13.18
C GLY A 610 22.73 -42.01 -14.60
N VAL A 611 23.23 -40.86 -15.02
CA VAL A 611 23.21 -40.42 -16.42
C VAL A 611 24.49 -40.85 -17.07
N ASN A 612 24.46 -41.92 -17.91
CA ASN A 612 25.58 -42.29 -18.78
C ASN A 612 25.47 -41.45 -20.06
N SER A 613 26.62 -41.09 -20.61
CA SER A 613 26.74 -40.34 -21.89
C SER A 613 26.07 -41.05 -23.10
N GLU A 614 25.58 -42.26 -22.95
CA GLU A 614 24.85 -43.03 -23.96
C GLU A 614 23.32 -43.03 -23.79
N GLN A 615 22.77 -42.49 -22.68
CA GLN A 615 21.33 -42.39 -22.46
C GLN A 615 20.78 -41.01 -22.87
N GLN A 616 21.07 -40.62 -24.08
CA GLN A 616 20.28 -39.66 -24.82
C GLN A 616 18.97 -40.38 -25.17
N ILE A 617 17.86 -39.89 -24.66
CA ILE A 617 16.56 -40.41 -25.04
C ILE A 617 16.34 -40.01 -26.50
N LYS A 618 16.54 -40.95 -27.41
CA LYS A 618 16.16 -40.82 -28.82
C LYS A 618 14.64 -40.86 -28.88
N HIS A 619 14.01 -39.71 -29.09
CA HIS A 619 12.64 -39.69 -29.56
C HIS A 619 12.53 -40.27 -30.95
N ALA A 620 11.37 -40.82 -31.32
CA ALA A 620 11.11 -41.37 -32.64
C ALA A 620 11.29 -40.35 -33.81
N SER A 621 11.50 -39.07 -33.50
CA SER A 621 11.83 -37.96 -34.42
C SER A 621 13.33 -37.76 -34.67
N GLY A 622 14.24 -38.48 -33.98
CA GLY A 622 15.67 -38.35 -34.16
C GLY A 622 16.34 -37.14 -33.46
N THR A 623 15.57 -36.31 -32.71
CA THR A 623 16.08 -35.18 -31.92
C THR A 623 16.57 -35.66 -30.55
N MET A 624 17.69 -35.04 -30.07
CA MET A 624 18.25 -35.28 -28.73
C MET A 624 17.57 -34.31 -27.74
N GLU A 625 16.85 -34.84 -26.76
CA GLU A 625 16.35 -34.04 -25.65
C GLU A 625 17.37 -34.09 -24.48
N THR A 626 17.70 -32.88 -23.99
CA THR A 626 18.32 -32.67 -22.68
C THR A 626 17.24 -32.87 -21.62
N VAL A 627 17.59 -33.56 -20.51
CA VAL A 627 16.68 -33.68 -19.36
C VAL A 627 16.69 -32.35 -18.62
N SER A 628 15.77 -31.46 -18.97
CA SER A 628 15.51 -30.22 -18.22
C SER A 628 14.27 -30.40 -17.38
N ASP A 629 14.35 -30.06 -16.11
CA ASP A 629 13.19 -30.09 -15.21
C ASP A 629 13.37 -29.08 -14.08
N VAL A 630 12.27 -28.81 -13.37
CA VAL A 630 12.21 -27.91 -12.23
C VAL A 630 11.75 -28.69 -11.00
N LEU A 631 12.62 -28.79 -10.00
CA LEU A 631 12.31 -29.42 -8.73
C LEU A 631 11.91 -28.36 -7.70
N GLU A 632 10.64 -28.31 -7.32
CA GLU A 632 10.19 -27.45 -6.23
C GLU A 632 10.74 -27.99 -4.89
N LEU A 633 11.65 -27.24 -4.26
CA LEU A 633 12.27 -27.61 -2.98
C LEU A 633 11.31 -27.37 -1.82
N GLY A 634 10.55 -26.28 -1.87
CA GLY A 634 9.57 -25.96 -0.85
C GLY A 634 9.01 -24.56 -0.97
N ARG A 635 8.14 -24.23 -0.02
CA ARG A 635 7.39 -22.96 0.05
C ARG A 635 7.63 -22.27 1.38
N VAL A 636 8.08 -21.01 1.33
CA VAL A 636 8.26 -20.15 2.51
C VAL A 636 7.07 -19.20 2.59
N PRO A 637 6.28 -19.23 3.68
CA PRO A 637 5.20 -18.29 3.87
C PRO A 637 5.71 -16.84 3.97
N ILE A 638 5.06 -15.90 3.29
CA ILE A 638 5.39 -14.47 3.31
C ILE A 638 4.15 -13.68 3.69
N LYS A 639 4.29 -12.81 4.69
CA LYS A 639 3.24 -11.86 5.09
C LYS A 639 3.41 -10.56 4.30
N LEU A 640 2.32 -10.09 3.67
CA LEU A 640 2.31 -8.86 2.89
C LEU A 640 1.96 -7.66 3.80
N GLY A 641 2.95 -7.16 4.51
CA GLY A 641 2.84 -6.00 5.40
C GLY A 641 1.72 -6.18 6.44
N THR A 642 0.85 -5.17 6.57
CA THR A 642 -0.31 -5.15 7.48
C THR A 642 -1.63 -5.40 6.75
N THR A 643 -1.59 -5.94 5.54
CA THR A 643 -2.80 -6.15 4.72
C THR A 643 -3.66 -7.29 5.22
N GLY A 644 -3.09 -8.24 5.96
CA GLY A 644 -3.73 -9.51 6.35
C GLY A 644 -3.68 -10.56 5.21
N LEU A 645 -3.04 -10.26 4.09
CA LEU A 645 -2.77 -11.21 3.02
C LEU A 645 -1.41 -11.89 3.23
N SER A 646 -1.30 -13.11 2.75
CA SER A 646 -0.05 -13.85 2.68
C SER A 646 0.20 -14.36 1.25
N ALA A 647 1.46 -14.73 1.00
CA ALA A 647 1.90 -15.37 -0.23
C ALA A 647 2.90 -16.45 0.14
N ASP A 648 3.08 -17.44 -0.73
CA ASP A 648 4.14 -18.42 -0.58
C ASP A 648 5.25 -18.11 -1.57
N LEU A 649 6.47 -17.91 -1.05
CA LEU A 649 7.68 -17.91 -1.87
C LEU A 649 8.04 -19.35 -2.21
N VAL A 650 7.87 -19.72 -3.46
CA VAL A 650 8.25 -21.03 -3.98
C VAL A 650 9.72 -21.02 -4.32
N VAL A 651 10.49 -21.91 -3.71
CA VAL A 651 11.93 -22.11 -4.00
C VAL A 651 12.07 -23.36 -4.84
N SER A 652 12.56 -23.21 -6.06
CA SER A 652 12.74 -24.32 -7.00
C SER A 652 14.17 -24.37 -7.54
N LEU A 653 14.66 -25.58 -7.73
CA LEU A 653 15.92 -25.85 -8.41
C LEU A 653 15.60 -26.25 -9.85
N PHE A 654 16.09 -25.49 -10.82
CA PHE A 654 16.06 -25.94 -12.20
C PHE A 654 17.39 -26.58 -12.59
N TYR A 655 17.35 -27.57 -13.44
CA TYR A 655 18.53 -28.28 -13.93
C TYR A 655 18.31 -28.70 -15.39
N ASP A 656 19.39 -28.59 -16.14
CA ASP A 656 19.51 -29.09 -17.50
C ASP A 656 20.83 -29.83 -17.60
N VAL A 657 20.78 -31.14 -17.85
CA VAL A 657 21.93 -32.02 -17.62
C VAL A 657 22.19 -32.95 -18.78
N SER A 658 23.41 -32.93 -19.26
CA SER A 658 23.94 -33.95 -20.12
C SER A 658 25.25 -34.51 -19.52
N GLY A 659 25.17 -35.50 -18.57
CA GLY A 659 26.31 -36.16 -17.98
C GLY A 659 26.47 -35.99 -16.47
N GLN A 660 27.61 -36.49 -15.91
CA GLN A 660 27.98 -36.23 -14.51
C GLN A 660 28.67 -34.88 -14.39
N PHE A 661 28.26 -34.08 -13.42
CA PHE A 661 28.87 -32.76 -13.18
C PHE A 661 28.84 -32.39 -11.70
N VAL A 662 29.78 -31.54 -11.33
CA VAL A 662 29.83 -30.89 -10.02
C VAL A 662 29.65 -29.39 -10.22
N VAL A 663 28.65 -28.80 -9.59
CA VAL A 663 28.38 -27.35 -9.65
C VAL A 663 28.79 -26.71 -8.34
N LYS A 664 29.68 -25.73 -8.40
CA LYS A 664 30.02 -24.84 -7.29
C LYS A 664 29.92 -23.42 -7.79
N TYR A 665 28.91 -22.67 -7.35
CA TYR A 665 28.82 -21.25 -7.67
C TYR A 665 28.01 -20.48 -6.62
N SER A 666 28.25 -19.19 -6.59
CA SER A 666 27.42 -18.24 -5.84
C SER A 666 26.79 -17.28 -6.84
N VAL A 667 25.50 -17.11 -6.75
CA VAL A 667 24.72 -16.19 -7.59
C VAL A 667 23.93 -15.26 -6.71
N GLU A 668 24.05 -13.95 -6.95
CA GLU A 668 23.12 -12.95 -6.41
C GLU A 668 22.31 -12.40 -7.58
N ALA A 669 21.00 -12.50 -7.50
CA ALA A 669 20.14 -12.07 -8.57
C ALA A 669 18.86 -11.45 -8.03
N THR A 670 18.37 -10.44 -8.75
CA THR A 670 17.04 -9.87 -8.58
C THR A 670 16.17 -10.29 -9.74
N GLY A 671 15.06 -10.91 -9.46
CA GLY A 671 14.06 -11.27 -10.44
C GLY A 671 12.66 -11.00 -9.91
N GLY A 672 11.70 -10.87 -10.81
CA GLY A 672 10.33 -10.61 -10.40
C GLY A 672 9.33 -10.83 -11.52
N TYR A 673 8.08 -10.65 -11.18
CA TYR A 673 6.96 -10.70 -12.12
C TYR A 673 6.05 -9.50 -11.90
N GLU A 674 5.64 -8.86 -12.97
CA GLU A 674 4.67 -7.77 -12.99
C GLU A 674 3.48 -8.16 -13.86
N PHE A 675 2.27 -7.90 -13.35
CA PHE A 675 1.03 -7.94 -14.11
C PHE A 675 0.36 -6.57 -14.05
N LYS A 676 0.17 -5.94 -15.20
CA LYS A 676 -0.46 -4.62 -15.29
C LYS A 676 -1.27 -4.49 -16.58
N ASP A 677 -2.50 -4.01 -16.44
CA ASP A 677 -3.40 -3.75 -17.58
C ASP A 677 -3.60 -4.95 -18.51
N GLY A 678 -3.69 -6.17 -17.92
CA GLY A 678 -3.90 -7.41 -18.65
C GLY A 678 -2.66 -8.04 -19.28
N ASN A 679 -1.46 -7.49 -19.05
CA ASN A 679 -0.20 -8.04 -19.55
C ASN A 679 0.71 -8.45 -18.40
N GLY A 680 1.26 -9.66 -18.49
CA GLY A 680 2.32 -10.15 -17.63
C GLY A 680 3.71 -9.89 -18.21
N ARG A 681 4.71 -9.71 -17.36
CA ARG A 681 6.10 -9.68 -17.76
C ARG A 681 7.04 -10.12 -16.64
N PHE A 682 8.16 -10.69 -17.01
CA PHE A 682 9.25 -10.97 -16.10
C PHE A 682 10.14 -9.73 -15.93
N ILE A 683 10.53 -9.46 -14.69
CA ILE A 683 11.46 -8.38 -14.33
C ILE A 683 12.84 -9.01 -14.16
N HIS A 684 13.84 -8.47 -14.86
CA HIS A 684 15.23 -8.90 -14.76
C HIS A 684 16.11 -7.70 -14.39
N ASP A 685 17.12 -7.93 -13.56
CA ASP A 685 18.18 -6.97 -13.32
C ASP A 685 19.40 -7.32 -14.20
N PHE A 686 19.54 -6.61 -15.29
CA PHE A 686 20.61 -6.81 -16.27
C PHE A 686 21.96 -6.20 -15.83
N SER A 687 21.99 -5.43 -14.74
CA SER A 687 23.21 -4.83 -14.24
C SER A 687 24.10 -5.78 -13.43
N GLN A 688 23.55 -6.95 -13.08
CA GLN A 688 24.26 -7.95 -12.27
C GLN A 688 25.14 -8.84 -13.15
N THR A 689 26.39 -8.97 -12.75
CA THR A 689 27.35 -9.84 -13.44
C THR A 689 27.07 -11.30 -13.04
N LEU A 690 26.67 -12.12 -14.00
CA LEU A 690 26.68 -13.56 -13.83
C LEU A 690 28.15 -14.00 -13.74
N THR A 691 28.63 -14.37 -12.55
CA THR A 691 29.98 -14.90 -12.42
C THR A 691 30.08 -16.18 -13.26
N PRO A 692 31.04 -16.30 -14.22
CA PRO A 692 31.16 -17.50 -15.03
C PRO A 692 31.34 -18.72 -14.13
N VAL A 693 30.48 -19.71 -14.34
CA VAL A 693 30.56 -20.99 -13.64
C VAL A 693 31.59 -21.83 -14.32
N THR A 694 32.61 -22.30 -13.58
CA THR A 694 33.50 -23.36 -14.08
C THR A 694 32.72 -24.69 -14.03
N ILE A 695 32.16 -25.08 -15.16
CA ILE A 695 31.45 -26.36 -15.32
C ILE A 695 32.36 -27.34 -16.03
N GLU A 696 32.67 -28.47 -15.39
CA GLU A 696 33.21 -29.62 -16.07
C GLU A 696 32.05 -30.47 -16.61
N GLY A 697 31.68 -30.24 -17.88
CA GLY A 697 30.54 -30.88 -18.56
C GLY A 697 29.49 -29.86 -19.04
N SER A 698 28.59 -30.29 -19.93
CA SER A 698 27.45 -29.43 -20.36
C SER A 698 26.29 -29.56 -19.39
N ALA A 699 26.18 -28.63 -18.47
CA ALA A 699 25.05 -28.58 -17.54
C ALA A 699 24.68 -27.14 -17.21
N LYS A 700 23.36 -26.86 -17.12
CA LYS A 700 22.82 -25.63 -16.59
C LYS A 700 22.02 -25.94 -15.32
N CYS A 701 22.26 -25.20 -14.26
CA CYS A 701 21.55 -25.36 -13.00
C CYS A 701 21.37 -23.99 -12.35
N GLY A 702 20.23 -23.76 -11.73
CA GLY A 702 19.95 -22.51 -11.05
C GLY A 702 18.78 -22.60 -10.10
N LEU A 703 18.53 -21.52 -9.35
CA LEU A 703 17.36 -21.38 -8.51
C LEU A 703 16.32 -20.53 -9.21
N GLN A 704 15.09 -20.97 -9.11
CA GLN A 704 13.92 -20.21 -9.55
C GLN A 704 13.05 -19.88 -8.34
N PHE A 705 12.60 -18.65 -8.26
CA PHE A 705 11.68 -18.20 -7.24
C PHE A 705 10.33 -17.88 -7.87
N GLY A 706 9.26 -18.38 -7.28
CA GLY A 706 7.89 -18.05 -7.64
C GLY A 706 7.14 -17.47 -6.44
N LEU A 707 6.09 -16.72 -6.69
CA LEU A 707 5.22 -16.21 -5.64
C LEU A 707 3.77 -16.63 -5.90
N ASN A 708 3.18 -17.36 -4.95
CA ASN A 708 1.78 -17.75 -4.99
C ASN A 708 1.00 -16.94 -3.95
N LEU A 709 0.03 -16.15 -4.37
CA LEU A 709 -0.87 -15.45 -3.45
C LEU A 709 -1.86 -16.44 -2.82
N THR A 710 -1.90 -16.46 -1.49
CA THR A 710 -2.86 -17.21 -0.69
C THR A 710 -3.77 -16.23 0.05
N ALA A 711 -5.09 -16.49 -0.01
CA ALA A 711 -6.11 -15.67 0.64
C ALA A 711 -6.64 -16.34 1.93
#